data_f21fbf4336e4dce4b6752b3908a2e8d0
#
_entry.id   f21fbf4336e4dce4b6752b3908a2e8d0
#
_cell.length_a   1.000
_cell.length_b   1.000
_cell.length_c   1.000
_cell.angle_alpha   90.00
_cell.angle_beta   90.00
_cell.angle_gamma   90.00
#
_symmetry.space_group_name_H-M   'P 1'
#
loop_
_entity.id
_entity.type
_entity.pdbx_description
1 polymer ?
#
loop_
_entity_poly.entity_id
_entity_poly.type
_entity_poly.pdbx_seq_one_letter_code
_entity_poly.pdbx_strand_id
1 'polypeptide(L)'
;MFEKQNIQETVNELKSDAVKGLTDGEAFRRLQQNGRNEMKAARKKTKIQLFLEQLKDPLIYILLIAAVVSVFLGELSDAVIIGTVVVVNALVGMLQEGKARKALEALKKLTSPQTIVIREGIRQEIPAAELVTGDLVDLEAGAQVPADIRLTRSSNLQVEESALTGESVPVEKDALFLADCRHEIPLAERVNMVYMSTVVTHGHGEGIVTATGMATEIGRIASMITDAEEEMTPLQKRLGDMGKLLSILSLGVCAALFLLAVFQHRNIPEMLLVAISLAVAAVPEGLPAVVTICLALSVTRMVKVHTIIRRLPSVETLGAVSVVCSDKTGTLTQNRLTVEKCWWYDVLEDAAGSNGRGESRCVQEMLRGMLLCNDASLQGEQRIGDPTELALLDFGEKMGMHRERLEKQYPRYDEKPFDSDRKMMTTYHRIPKNGGHKGSIAYTKGAPDVIVQHCTHILQDGRSVPMTAGQRKRISEVVELMNSLALRTLAAAQSGNTPGCGEEGMTFLGIVGMRDPARPEAEEAVEIFRRAGVSTVMITGDHVDTAYAIARQLGIAGHRSQCITGEELNHLDDASFARRIRNIRVYARVTPAQKVRIVKGLQQNGEIVAMTGDGVNDAPSLKAADIGVAMGTGVDVAKQAADMILTDDNFATIEKAIEEGRGVYENIRKSVIFLLSSNLGELMTMFAAVALGLASPLKSSHILWINLITDSLPALALGVDKNDGKSLMRCPPRKAAESLFARGGMACTLLYGALITGIGLAAFLVLPCGILAGRGELSWNLSDWVEGLRELLSREKILARSQTYAFTVLGMCQLYHAVGMRDMQKSVFAMRPWDNPLMVLACVIGFALQFAVTEVPFLIGAFGTSHLSGQEWLLLNVLPAFPLLAHELVVMLRK
;
A
#
# COMPACT_ATOMS: atom_id res chain seq x y z
N MET A 1 -8.98 -24.11 -31.84
CA MET A 1 -8.54 -25.47 -32.20
C MET A 1 -9.11 -26.44 -31.16
N PHE A 2 -8.81 -26.28 -29.88
CA PHE A 2 -9.28 -27.16 -28.78
C PHE A 2 -10.79 -27.01 -28.47
N GLU A 3 -11.42 -25.89 -28.78
CA GLU A 3 -12.86 -25.64 -28.63
C GLU A 3 -13.72 -26.59 -29.49
N LYS A 4 -13.14 -27.14 -30.56
CA LYS A 4 -13.81 -28.05 -31.49
C LYS A 4 -13.53 -29.51 -31.19
N GLN A 5 -12.60 -29.80 -30.29
CA GLN A 5 -12.19 -31.16 -29.93
C GLN A 5 -12.99 -31.69 -28.76
N ASN A 6 -13.25 -32.99 -28.75
CA ASN A 6 -13.76 -33.66 -27.56
C ASN A 6 -12.67 -33.76 -26.51
N ILE A 7 -13.06 -34.03 -25.26
CA ILE A 7 -12.14 -34.11 -24.11
C ILE A 7 -11.03 -35.14 -24.37
N GLN A 8 -11.39 -36.31 -24.96
CA GLN A 8 -10.41 -37.37 -25.17
C GLN A 8 -9.39 -37.00 -26.28
N GLU A 9 -9.82 -36.32 -27.31
CA GLU A 9 -8.92 -35.81 -28.35
C GLU A 9 -7.93 -34.79 -27.81
N THR A 10 -8.40 -33.86 -26.99
CA THR A 10 -7.55 -32.86 -26.32
C THR A 10 -6.54 -33.52 -25.39
N VAL A 11 -6.98 -34.51 -24.57
CA VAL A 11 -6.08 -35.26 -23.66
C VAL A 11 -5.01 -35.99 -24.47
N ASN A 12 -5.37 -36.65 -25.57
CA ASN A 12 -4.41 -37.37 -26.42
C ASN A 12 -3.41 -36.43 -27.10
N GLU A 13 -3.86 -35.31 -27.65
CA GLU A 13 -3.01 -34.33 -28.32
C GLU A 13 -2.01 -33.71 -27.37
N LEU A 14 -2.44 -33.34 -26.17
CA LEU A 14 -1.60 -32.77 -25.13
C LEU A 14 -0.81 -33.82 -24.34
N LYS A 15 -1.00 -35.10 -24.61
CA LYS A 15 -0.35 -36.22 -23.88
C LYS A 15 -0.48 -36.05 -22.36
N SER A 16 -1.73 -35.85 -21.89
CA SER A 16 -2.09 -35.66 -20.50
C SER A 16 -3.05 -36.76 -20.02
N ASP A 17 -3.55 -36.63 -18.79
CA ASP A 17 -4.57 -37.52 -18.23
C ASP A 17 -5.65 -36.62 -17.56
N ALA A 18 -6.93 -36.86 -17.92
CA ALA A 18 -8.06 -36.10 -17.42
C ALA A 18 -8.40 -36.33 -15.95
N VAL A 19 -7.78 -37.30 -15.28
CA VAL A 19 -8.03 -37.68 -13.88
C VAL A 19 -6.76 -37.53 -13.03
N LYS A 20 -5.63 -37.99 -13.55
CA LYS A 20 -4.36 -37.97 -12.83
C LYS A 20 -3.50 -36.75 -13.15
N GLY A 21 -3.73 -36.06 -14.25
CA GLY A 21 -2.86 -35.00 -14.74
C GLY A 21 -1.50 -35.50 -15.22
N LEU A 22 -0.53 -34.58 -15.32
CA LEU A 22 0.86 -34.90 -15.68
C LEU A 22 1.63 -35.49 -14.50
N THR A 23 2.75 -36.16 -14.78
CA THR A 23 3.75 -36.48 -13.77
C THR A 23 4.63 -35.26 -13.52
N ASP A 24 5.18 -35.11 -12.28
CA ASP A 24 6.05 -33.97 -11.94
C ASP A 24 7.30 -33.92 -12.85
N GLY A 25 7.84 -35.07 -13.23
CA GLY A 25 8.97 -35.16 -14.15
C GLY A 25 8.65 -34.65 -15.56
N GLU A 26 7.46 -34.94 -16.08
CA GLU A 26 7.02 -34.43 -17.39
C GLU A 26 6.69 -32.95 -17.33
N ALA A 27 6.06 -32.48 -16.25
CA ALA A 27 5.78 -31.06 -16.05
C ALA A 27 7.08 -30.25 -15.98
N PHE A 28 8.09 -30.73 -15.26
CA PHE A 28 9.41 -30.08 -15.19
C PHE A 28 10.11 -30.03 -16.57
N ARG A 29 10.03 -31.11 -17.34
CA ARG A 29 10.59 -31.17 -18.70
C ARG A 29 9.92 -30.14 -19.61
N ARG A 30 8.57 -30.04 -19.57
CA ARG A 30 7.82 -29.08 -20.36
C ARG A 30 8.09 -27.64 -19.93
N LEU A 31 8.28 -27.40 -18.63
CA LEU A 31 8.67 -26.08 -18.12
C LEU A 31 10.04 -25.63 -18.65
N GLN A 32 10.99 -26.58 -18.78
CA GLN A 32 12.30 -26.27 -19.37
C GLN A 32 12.23 -25.99 -20.88
N GLN A 33 11.34 -26.69 -21.60
CA GLN A 33 11.20 -26.55 -23.05
C GLN A 33 10.38 -25.31 -23.45
N ASN A 34 9.24 -25.07 -22.78
CA ASN A 34 8.28 -24.03 -23.16
C ASN A 34 8.48 -22.73 -22.39
N GLY A 35 9.29 -22.75 -21.30
CA GLY A 35 9.48 -21.61 -20.41
C GLY A 35 8.32 -21.45 -19.41
N ARG A 36 8.40 -20.38 -18.62
CA ARG A 36 7.40 -20.07 -17.59
C ARG A 36 6.13 -19.49 -18.19
N ASN A 37 5.00 -19.73 -17.54
CA ASN A 37 3.71 -19.14 -17.85
C ASN A 37 3.68 -17.66 -17.40
N GLU A 38 4.45 -16.83 -18.08
CA GLU A 38 4.57 -15.40 -17.82
C GLU A 38 4.42 -14.63 -19.13
N MET A 39 3.77 -13.50 -19.11
CA MET A 39 3.81 -12.58 -20.23
C MET A 39 5.21 -11.99 -20.33
N LYS A 40 5.77 -11.91 -21.54
CA LYS A 40 7.07 -11.27 -21.75
C LYS A 40 6.96 -9.83 -21.25
N ALA A 41 7.61 -9.54 -20.15
CA ALA A 41 7.81 -8.16 -19.71
C ALA A 41 8.52 -7.39 -20.84
N ALA A 42 8.22 -6.10 -20.99
CA ALA A 42 8.92 -5.20 -21.90
C ALA A 42 10.43 -5.45 -21.80
N ARG A 43 11.14 -5.47 -22.92
CA ARG A 43 12.59 -5.80 -22.98
C ARG A 43 13.32 -5.03 -21.90
N LYS A 44 14.02 -5.74 -21.01
CA LYS A 44 14.86 -5.11 -19.99
C LYS A 44 15.82 -4.19 -20.67
N LYS A 45 15.74 -2.90 -20.39
CA LYS A 45 16.69 -1.93 -20.92
C LYS A 45 18.09 -2.29 -20.44
N THR A 46 19.03 -2.33 -21.36
CA THR A 46 20.44 -2.59 -21.03
C THR A 46 21.02 -1.41 -20.23
N LYS A 47 22.10 -1.63 -19.49
CA LYS A 47 22.79 -0.55 -18.75
C LYS A 47 23.18 0.62 -19.66
N ILE A 48 23.58 0.30 -20.91
CA ILE A 48 23.93 1.31 -21.91
C ILE A 48 22.70 2.12 -22.35
N GLN A 49 21.55 1.47 -22.52
CA GLN A 49 20.31 2.17 -22.85
C GLN A 49 19.86 3.10 -21.72
N LEU A 50 19.96 2.65 -20.46
CA LEU A 50 19.67 3.48 -19.29
C LEU A 50 20.61 4.71 -19.24
N PHE A 51 21.89 4.51 -19.50
CA PHE A 51 22.86 5.60 -19.57
C PHE A 51 22.51 6.60 -20.68
N LEU A 52 22.20 6.11 -21.88
CA LEU A 52 21.83 6.97 -23.03
C LEU A 52 20.49 7.70 -22.80
N GLU A 53 19.56 7.09 -22.04
CA GLU A 53 18.31 7.77 -21.66
C GLU A 53 18.54 8.93 -20.72
N GLN A 54 19.47 8.80 -19.78
CA GLN A 54 19.86 9.92 -18.92
C GLN A 54 20.40 11.09 -19.74
N LEU A 55 21.11 10.85 -20.83
CA LEU A 55 21.64 11.90 -21.74
C LEU A 55 20.54 12.60 -22.57
N LYS A 56 19.30 12.10 -22.59
CA LYS A 56 18.17 12.74 -23.27
C LYS A 56 17.49 13.81 -22.43
N ASP A 57 17.93 14.05 -21.20
CA ASP A 57 17.39 15.12 -20.37
C ASP A 57 17.65 16.49 -21.02
N PRO A 58 16.63 17.36 -21.16
CA PRO A 58 16.79 18.70 -21.71
C PRO A 58 17.89 19.54 -21.06
N LEU A 59 18.15 19.31 -19.77
CA LEU A 59 19.18 20.00 -19.00
C LEU A 59 20.59 19.61 -19.45
N ILE A 60 20.80 18.34 -19.80
CA ILE A 60 22.08 17.87 -20.31
C ILE A 60 22.40 18.49 -21.68
N TYR A 61 21.38 18.75 -22.50
CA TYR A 61 21.61 19.51 -23.75
C TYR A 61 22.09 20.94 -23.48
N ILE A 62 21.56 21.63 -22.46
CA ILE A 62 22.03 22.95 -22.05
C ILE A 62 23.50 22.88 -21.60
N LEU A 63 23.86 21.89 -20.78
CA LEU A 63 25.24 21.66 -20.34
C LEU A 63 26.19 21.34 -21.51
N LEU A 64 25.75 20.54 -22.47
CA LEU A 64 26.57 20.24 -23.66
C LEU A 64 26.75 21.48 -24.54
N ILE A 65 25.74 22.33 -24.66
CA ILE A 65 25.85 23.63 -25.33
C ILE A 65 26.84 24.53 -24.57
N ALA A 66 26.75 24.56 -23.23
CA ALA A 66 27.71 25.32 -22.40
C ALA A 66 29.16 24.84 -22.63
N ALA A 67 29.37 23.53 -22.63
CA ALA A 67 30.69 22.93 -22.88
C ALA A 67 31.23 23.33 -24.27
N VAL A 68 30.39 23.29 -25.29
CA VAL A 68 30.79 23.72 -26.66
C VAL A 68 31.16 25.22 -26.69
N VAL A 69 30.33 26.07 -26.02
CA VAL A 69 30.64 27.52 -25.95
C VAL A 69 31.96 27.75 -25.19
N SER A 70 32.23 27.03 -24.09
CA SER A 70 33.49 27.12 -23.33
C SER A 70 34.73 26.77 -24.22
N VAL A 71 34.60 25.73 -25.07
CA VAL A 71 35.65 25.39 -26.03
C VAL A 71 35.94 26.55 -27.01
N PHE A 72 34.88 27.16 -27.56
CA PHE A 72 35.00 28.32 -28.50
C PHE A 72 35.62 29.54 -27.83
N LEU A 73 35.42 29.71 -26.52
CA LEU A 73 36.01 30.81 -25.76
C LEU A 73 37.42 30.55 -25.25
N GLY A 74 37.96 29.33 -25.52
CA GLY A 74 39.33 28.96 -25.14
C GLY A 74 39.43 28.38 -23.72
N GLU A 75 38.31 28.17 -23.00
CA GLU A 75 38.30 27.62 -21.66
C GLU A 75 38.12 26.08 -21.70
N LEU A 76 39.14 25.39 -22.18
CA LEU A 76 39.17 23.92 -22.32
C LEU A 76 38.95 23.22 -20.95
N SER A 77 39.48 23.78 -19.89
CA SER A 77 39.33 23.22 -18.52
C SER A 77 37.85 23.10 -18.11
N ASP A 78 37.06 24.18 -18.28
CA ASP A 78 35.65 24.19 -17.96
C ASP A 78 34.84 23.24 -18.84
N ALA A 79 35.17 23.20 -20.14
CA ALA A 79 34.51 22.24 -21.04
C ALA A 79 34.72 20.78 -20.64
N VAL A 80 35.95 20.42 -20.24
CA VAL A 80 36.28 19.05 -19.77
C VAL A 80 35.57 18.74 -18.45
N ILE A 81 35.48 19.70 -17.52
CA ILE A 81 34.78 19.52 -16.25
C ILE A 81 33.29 19.33 -16.49
N ILE A 82 32.67 20.18 -17.31
CA ILE A 82 31.25 20.05 -17.67
C ILE A 82 30.98 18.68 -18.29
N GLY A 83 31.79 18.25 -19.23
CA GLY A 83 31.71 16.94 -19.86
C GLY A 83 31.87 15.78 -18.85
N THR A 84 32.81 15.90 -17.91
CA THR A 84 33.02 14.91 -16.85
C THR A 84 31.82 14.85 -15.89
N VAL A 85 31.27 15.99 -15.50
CA VAL A 85 30.09 16.07 -14.65
C VAL A 85 28.86 15.46 -15.33
N VAL A 86 28.66 15.71 -16.62
CA VAL A 86 27.59 15.09 -17.42
C VAL A 86 27.69 13.58 -17.39
N VAL A 87 28.90 13.04 -17.58
CA VAL A 87 29.12 11.58 -17.53
C VAL A 87 28.89 11.03 -16.13
N VAL A 88 29.39 11.70 -15.09
CA VAL A 88 29.19 11.27 -13.67
C VAL A 88 27.72 11.31 -13.30
N ASN A 89 26.99 12.39 -13.67
CA ASN A 89 25.58 12.51 -13.41
C ASN A 89 24.77 11.41 -14.10
N ALA A 90 25.06 11.13 -15.38
CA ALA A 90 24.42 10.03 -16.10
C ALA A 90 24.72 8.65 -15.48
N LEU A 91 25.94 8.44 -14.96
CA LEU A 91 26.29 7.20 -14.24
C LEU A 91 25.55 7.08 -12.91
N VAL A 92 25.47 8.15 -12.14
CA VAL A 92 24.75 8.18 -10.87
C VAL A 92 23.26 7.94 -11.12
N GLY A 93 22.65 8.62 -12.08
CA GLY A 93 21.26 8.42 -12.48
C GLY A 93 20.98 6.97 -12.92
N MET A 94 21.85 6.38 -13.74
CA MET A 94 21.74 4.98 -14.14
C MET A 94 21.80 4.02 -12.94
N LEU A 95 22.70 4.25 -11.98
CA LEU A 95 22.84 3.42 -10.78
C LEU A 95 21.61 3.53 -9.88
N GLN A 96 21.08 4.74 -9.70
CA GLN A 96 19.89 5.01 -8.90
C GLN A 96 18.66 4.36 -9.52
N GLU A 97 18.42 4.54 -10.82
CA GLU A 97 17.32 3.91 -11.54
C GLU A 97 17.41 2.39 -11.52
N GLY A 98 18.63 1.86 -11.69
CA GLY A 98 18.87 0.42 -11.62
C GLY A 98 18.54 -0.19 -10.25
N LYS A 99 18.82 0.52 -9.13
CA LYS A 99 18.43 0.08 -7.79
C LYS A 99 16.90 0.14 -7.58
N ALA A 100 16.25 1.21 -8.04
CA ALA A 100 14.80 1.35 -7.95
C ALA A 100 14.07 0.22 -8.72
N ARG A 101 14.50 -0.08 -9.94
CA ARG A 101 13.95 -1.18 -10.75
C ARG A 101 14.14 -2.56 -10.09
N LYS A 102 15.30 -2.82 -9.50
CA LYS A 102 15.53 -4.10 -8.78
C LYS A 102 14.62 -4.26 -7.58
N ALA A 103 14.35 -3.19 -6.84
CA ALA A 103 13.40 -3.21 -5.73
C ALA A 103 11.98 -3.53 -6.22
N LEU A 104 11.56 -2.95 -7.35
CA LEU A 104 10.27 -3.23 -7.98
C LEU A 104 10.16 -4.67 -8.51
N GLU A 105 11.21 -5.21 -9.13
CA GLU A 105 11.24 -6.60 -9.61
C GLU A 105 11.13 -7.60 -8.43
N ALA A 106 11.79 -7.31 -7.31
CA ALA A 106 11.68 -8.14 -6.11
C ALA A 106 10.23 -8.18 -5.57
N LEU A 107 9.52 -7.05 -5.62
CA LEU A 107 8.11 -6.97 -5.23
C LEU A 107 7.19 -7.79 -6.15
N LYS A 108 7.36 -7.68 -7.46
CA LYS A 108 6.57 -8.47 -8.42
C LYS A 108 6.66 -9.98 -8.16
N LYS A 109 7.80 -10.47 -7.67
CA LYS A 109 7.96 -11.88 -7.31
C LYS A 109 7.18 -12.29 -6.06
N LEU A 110 6.95 -11.38 -5.12
CA LEU A 110 6.19 -11.65 -3.90
C LEU A 110 4.67 -11.71 -4.13
N THR A 111 4.19 -11.22 -5.28
CA THR A 111 2.77 -11.17 -5.64
C THR A 111 2.40 -12.15 -6.75
N SER A 112 3.22 -13.19 -7.00
CA SER A 112 2.93 -14.20 -8.02
C SER A 112 1.65 -14.97 -7.63
N PRO A 113 0.63 -15.04 -8.51
CA PRO A 113 -0.59 -15.79 -8.23
C PRO A 113 -0.28 -17.27 -8.07
N GLN A 114 -1.01 -17.94 -7.17
CA GLN A 114 -0.95 -19.39 -7.00
C GLN A 114 -2.08 -20.03 -7.77
N THR A 115 -1.96 -21.32 -8.11
CA THR A 115 -3.01 -22.10 -8.74
C THR A 115 -2.99 -23.53 -8.25
N ILE A 116 -4.17 -24.15 -8.21
CA ILE A 116 -4.31 -25.56 -7.81
C ILE A 116 -4.23 -26.44 -9.04
N VAL A 117 -3.27 -27.36 -9.05
CA VAL A 117 -3.09 -28.35 -10.12
C VAL A 117 -3.26 -29.78 -9.57
N ILE A 118 -3.68 -30.68 -10.45
CA ILE A 118 -3.72 -32.11 -10.16
C ILE A 118 -2.59 -32.77 -10.94
N ARG A 119 -1.56 -33.26 -10.23
CA ARG A 119 -0.45 -34.04 -10.81
C ARG A 119 -0.35 -35.36 -10.09
N GLU A 120 -0.17 -36.42 -10.83
CA GLU A 120 -0.15 -37.82 -10.31
C GLU A 120 -1.38 -38.18 -9.47
N GLY A 121 -2.52 -37.50 -9.71
CA GLY A 121 -3.77 -37.67 -8.95
C GLY A 121 -3.81 -36.95 -7.60
N ILE A 122 -2.79 -36.12 -7.29
CA ILE A 122 -2.70 -35.34 -6.05
C ILE A 122 -2.94 -33.88 -6.36
N ARG A 123 -3.84 -33.23 -5.60
CA ARG A 123 -4.03 -31.79 -5.64
C ARG A 123 -2.85 -31.10 -4.95
N GLN A 124 -2.22 -30.15 -5.64
CA GLN A 124 -1.12 -29.36 -5.11
C GLN A 124 -1.22 -27.91 -5.57
N GLU A 125 -0.84 -27.00 -4.69
CA GLU A 125 -0.78 -25.57 -4.99
C GLU A 125 0.60 -25.22 -5.52
N ILE A 126 0.65 -24.62 -6.73
CA ILE A 126 1.90 -24.19 -7.37
C ILE A 126 1.82 -22.72 -7.80
N PRO A 127 2.97 -22.02 -7.93
CA PRO A 127 3.00 -20.73 -8.59
C PRO A 127 2.44 -20.84 -10.02
N ALA A 128 1.47 -19.98 -10.40
CA ALA A 128 0.88 -19.98 -11.75
C ALA A 128 1.93 -19.83 -12.86
N ALA A 129 3.07 -19.22 -12.58
CA ALA A 129 4.21 -19.12 -13.47
C ALA A 129 4.88 -20.47 -13.82
N GLU A 130 4.65 -21.53 -13.03
CA GLU A 130 5.20 -22.87 -13.22
C GLU A 130 4.22 -23.83 -13.91
N LEU A 131 3.05 -23.30 -14.32
CA LEU A 131 2.07 -24.03 -15.07
C LEU A 131 2.56 -24.32 -16.49
N VAL A 132 2.29 -25.54 -16.97
CA VAL A 132 2.68 -25.98 -18.30
C VAL A 132 1.50 -26.49 -19.11
N THR A 133 1.61 -26.47 -20.43
CA THR A 133 0.60 -27.07 -21.31
C THR A 133 0.43 -28.56 -21.00
N GLY A 134 -0.83 -28.98 -20.79
CA GLY A 134 -1.18 -30.34 -20.40
C GLY A 134 -1.39 -30.54 -18.89
N ASP A 135 -1.07 -29.57 -18.03
CA ASP A 135 -1.45 -29.62 -16.62
C ASP A 135 -2.96 -29.67 -16.45
N LEU A 136 -3.45 -30.44 -15.49
CA LEU A 136 -4.85 -30.45 -15.08
C LEU A 136 -5.02 -29.44 -13.93
N VAL A 137 -5.82 -28.39 -14.16
CA VAL A 137 -6.06 -27.31 -13.22
C VAL A 137 -7.46 -27.44 -12.61
N ASP A 138 -7.54 -27.16 -11.33
CA ASP A 138 -8.79 -27.07 -10.57
C ASP A 138 -9.17 -25.59 -10.38
N LEU A 139 -10.39 -25.22 -10.76
CA LEU A 139 -10.91 -23.87 -10.79
C LEU A 139 -12.09 -23.73 -9.83
N GLU A 140 -11.96 -22.86 -8.83
CA GLU A 140 -12.99 -22.57 -7.83
C GLU A 140 -13.47 -21.11 -7.94
N ALA A 141 -14.66 -20.82 -7.43
CA ALA A 141 -15.20 -19.47 -7.40
C ALA A 141 -14.23 -18.50 -6.69
N GLY A 142 -13.94 -17.38 -7.34
CA GLY A 142 -12.96 -16.38 -6.87
C GLY A 142 -11.55 -16.60 -7.40
N ALA A 143 -11.25 -17.72 -8.04
CA ALA A 143 -9.96 -17.94 -8.68
C ALA A 143 -9.83 -17.17 -9.99
N GLN A 144 -8.62 -16.68 -10.25
CA GLN A 144 -8.28 -16.20 -11.59
C GLN A 144 -7.84 -17.38 -12.45
N VAL A 145 -8.32 -17.45 -13.68
CA VAL A 145 -7.89 -18.47 -14.64
C VAL A 145 -6.42 -18.21 -15.02
N PRO A 146 -5.50 -19.16 -14.72
CA PRO A 146 -4.05 -18.90 -14.81
C PRO A 146 -3.49 -19.05 -16.23
N ALA A 147 -4.22 -19.70 -17.15
CA ALA A 147 -3.80 -20.02 -18.50
C ALA A 147 -5.04 -20.23 -19.39
N ASP A 148 -4.88 -20.45 -20.67
CA ASP A 148 -6.02 -20.90 -21.50
C ASP A 148 -6.25 -22.40 -21.26
N ILE A 149 -7.48 -22.78 -20.90
CA ILE A 149 -7.83 -24.10 -20.38
C ILE A 149 -9.02 -24.64 -21.14
N ARG A 150 -8.97 -25.91 -21.58
CA ARG A 150 -10.10 -26.69 -22.08
C ARG A 150 -10.73 -27.44 -20.91
N LEU A 151 -11.98 -27.13 -20.59
CA LEU A 151 -12.69 -27.74 -19.48
C LEU A 151 -12.90 -29.25 -19.72
N THR A 152 -12.65 -30.06 -18.70
CA THR A 152 -12.93 -31.50 -18.64
C THR A 152 -14.14 -31.80 -17.76
N ARG A 153 -14.39 -30.96 -16.77
CA ARG A 153 -15.56 -31.01 -15.88
C ARG A 153 -16.02 -29.60 -15.57
N SER A 154 -17.32 -29.39 -15.44
CA SER A 154 -17.91 -28.14 -14.98
C SER A 154 -19.15 -28.42 -14.13
N SER A 155 -19.32 -27.66 -13.03
CA SER A 155 -20.49 -27.70 -12.17
C SER A 155 -20.90 -26.27 -11.85
N ASN A 156 -21.98 -25.81 -12.52
CA ASN A 156 -22.50 -24.44 -12.45
C ASN A 156 -21.39 -23.36 -12.59
N LEU A 157 -20.37 -23.66 -13.43
CA LEU A 157 -19.22 -22.80 -13.61
C LEU A 157 -19.61 -21.56 -14.41
N GLN A 158 -19.42 -20.37 -13.82
CA GLN A 158 -19.59 -19.09 -14.49
C GLN A 158 -18.28 -18.31 -14.44
N VAL A 159 -17.93 -17.71 -15.58
CA VAL A 159 -16.66 -16.99 -15.74
C VAL A 159 -16.91 -15.61 -16.30
N GLU A 160 -16.36 -14.59 -15.68
CA GLU A 160 -16.35 -13.22 -16.19
C GLU A 160 -15.22 -13.05 -17.19
N GLU A 161 -15.56 -12.77 -18.44
CA GLU A 161 -14.62 -12.66 -19.57
C GLU A 161 -14.48 -11.23 -20.09
N SER A 162 -14.87 -10.23 -19.28
CA SER A 162 -14.86 -8.81 -19.66
C SER A 162 -13.50 -8.29 -20.15
N ALA A 163 -12.42 -8.86 -19.66
CA ALA A 163 -11.05 -8.51 -20.07
C ALA A 163 -10.76 -8.87 -21.55
N LEU A 164 -11.50 -9.83 -22.12
CA LEU A 164 -11.31 -10.32 -23.48
C LEU A 164 -12.47 -9.96 -24.42
N THR A 165 -13.70 -9.99 -23.90
CA THR A 165 -14.92 -9.79 -24.70
C THR A 165 -15.50 -8.37 -24.59
N GLY A 166 -15.14 -7.65 -23.53
CA GLY A 166 -15.74 -6.36 -23.15
C GLY A 166 -17.10 -6.46 -22.46
N GLU A 167 -17.68 -7.68 -22.36
CA GLU A 167 -18.96 -7.94 -21.73
C GLU A 167 -18.79 -8.27 -20.24
N SER A 168 -19.45 -7.53 -19.36
CA SER A 168 -19.33 -7.70 -17.90
C SER A 168 -20.27 -8.76 -17.31
N VAL A 169 -21.11 -9.40 -18.12
CA VAL A 169 -22.02 -10.46 -17.66
C VAL A 169 -21.25 -11.78 -17.64
N PRO A 170 -21.24 -12.51 -16.51
CA PRO A 170 -20.59 -13.81 -16.44
C PRO A 170 -21.21 -14.81 -17.42
N VAL A 171 -20.36 -15.56 -18.11
CA VAL A 171 -20.74 -16.58 -19.09
C VAL A 171 -20.77 -17.95 -18.42
N GLU A 172 -21.86 -18.67 -18.55
CA GLU A 172 -21.97 -20.06 -18.11
C GLU A 172 -21.12 -20.97 -18.99
N LYS A 173 -20.32 -21.85 -18.38
CA LYS A 173 -19.38 -22.73 -19.05
C LYS A 173 -19.82 -24.19 -18.93
N ASP A 174 -19.75 -24.90 -20.07
CA ASP A 174 -20.09 -26.32 -20.15
C ASP A 174 -18.96 -27.13 -20.79
N ALA A 175 -18.37 -28.01 -20.00
CA ALA A 175 -17.28 -28.88 -20.45
C ALA A 175 -17.69 -29.83 -21.58
N LEU A 176 -18.97 -30.23 -21.63
CA LEU A 176 -19.49 -31.20 -22.63
C LEU A 176 -19.92 -30.54 -23.95
N PHE A 177 -19.99 -29.21 -23.97
CA PHE A 177 -20.36 -28.48 -25.20
C PHE A 177 -19.31 -28.73 -26.28
N LEU A 178 -19.80 -29.13 -27.49
CA LEU A 178 -18.99 -29.27 -28.69
C LEU A 178 -19.50 -28.28 -29.73
N ALA A 179 -18.66 -27.41 -30.16
CA ALA A 179 -18.97 -26.41 -31.15
C ALA A 179 -19.05 -27.00 -32.56
N ASP A 180 -19.96 -26.50 -33.41
CA ASP A 180 -20.09 -26.94 -34.82
C ASP A 180 -18.85 -26.57 -35.63
N CYS A 181 -18.23 -27.56 -36.28
CA CYS A 181 -16.93 -27.47 -36.95
C CYS A 181 -16.88 -26.57 -38.19
N ARG A 182 -18.00 -26.00 -38.65
CA ARG A 182 -18.08 -25.33 -39.96
C ARG A 182 -17.63 -23.89 -40.01
N HIS A 183 -17.55 -23.19 -38.88
CA HIS A 183 -17.20 -21.76 -38.80
C HIS A 183 -16.17 -21.50 -37.73
N GLU A 184 -15.41 -20.40 -37.83
CA GLU A 184 -14.62 -19.89 -36.69
C GLU A 184 -15.58 -19.36 -35.63
N ILE A 185 -15.41 -19.82 -34.40
CA ILE A 185 -16.24 -19.46 -33.25
C ILE A 185 -15.65 -18.23 -32.58
N PRO A 186 -16.41 -17.15 -32.42
CA PRO A 186 -16.00 -16.01 -31.64
C PRO A 186 -15.61 -16.41 -30.20
N LEU A 187 -14.68 -15.71 -29.63
CA LEU A 187 -14.11 -16.05 -28.31
C LEU A 187 -15.19 -16.15 -27.22
N ALA A 188 -16.16 -15.23 -27.24
CA ALA A 188 -17.28 -15.20 -26.30
C ALA A 188 -18.23 -16.40 -26.38
N GLU A 189 -18.27 -17.11 -27.54
CA GLU A 189 -19.15 -18.26 -27.77
C GLU A 189 -18.49 -19.61 -27.45
N ARG A 190 -17.21 -19.62 -27.05
CA ARG A 190 -16.47 -20.85 -26.73
C ARG A 190 -16.76 -21.27 -25.29
N VAL A 191 -17.92 -21.88 -25.07
CA VAL A 191 -18.47 -22.22 -23.76
C VAL A 191 -17.65 -23.29 -23.02
N ASN A 192 -16.88 -24.10 -23.75
CA ASN A 192 -16.04 -25.18 -23.20
C ASN A 192 -14.60 -24.79 -22.93
N MET A 193 -14.29 -23.53 -23.13
CA MET A 193 -12.96 -22.97 -22.85
C MET A 193 -13.04 -21.87 -21.78
N VAL A 194 -11.97 -21.72 -21.02
CA VAL A 194 -11.74 -20.56 -20.15
C VAL A 194 -10.34 -20.00 -20.42
N TYR A 195 -10.18 -18.70 -20.27
CA TYR A 195 -9.03 -17.97 -20.77
C TYR A 195 -8.22 -17.31 -19.66
N MET A 196 -6.92 -17.19 -19.88
CA MET A 196 -6.01 -16.52 -18.96
C MET A 196 -6.53 -15.11 -18.58
N SER A 197 -6.41 -14.75 -17.31
CA SER A 197 -6.83 -13.45 -16.74
C SER A 197 -8.34 -13.22 -16.65
N THR A 198 -9.18 -14.19 -16.99
CA THR A 198 -10.62 -14.20 -16.69
C THR A 198 -10.86 -14.70 -15.26
N VAL A 199 -12.06 -14.52 -14.74
CA VAL A 199 -12.37 -14.74 -13.34
C VAL A 199 -13.53 -15.70 -13.16
N VAL A 200 -13.35 -16.74 -12.34
CA VAL A 200 -14.44 -17.63 -11.95
C VAL A 200 -15.32 -16.91 -10.92
N THR A 201 -16.56 -16.60 -11.30
CA THR A 201 -17.51 -15.90 -10.42
C THR A 201 -18.38 -16.86 -9.62
N HIS A 202 -18.68 -18.05 -10.17
CA HIS A 202 -19.54 -19.03 -9.51
C HIS A 202 -19.20 -20.45 -9.95
N GLY A 203 -19.49 -21.43 -9.07
CA GLY A 203 -19.30 -22.85 -9.35
C GLY A 203 -17.84 -23.31 -9.28
N HIS A 204 -17.57 -24.49 -9.83
CA HIS A 204 -16.21 -25.04 -9.95
C HIS A 204 -16.06 -25.86 -11.24
N GLY A 205 -14.79 -26.02 -11.67
CA GLY A 205 -14.49 -26.81 -12.86
C GLY A 205 -13.04 -27.32 -12.88
N GLU A 206 -12.81 -28.39 -13.60
CA GLU A 206 -11.49 -28.92 -13.89
C GLU A 206 -11.21 -28.80 -15.39
N GLY A 207 -9.95 -28.55 -15.75
CA GLY A 207 -9.61 -28.47 -17.17
C GLY A 207 -8.12 -28.58 -17.45
N ILE A 208 -7.78 -28.88 -18.70
CA ILE A 208 -6.41 -29.07 -19.17
C ILE A 208 -5.90 -27.80 -19.81
N VAL A 209 -4.70 -27.37 -19.40
CA VAL A 209 -4.01 -26.21 -19.95
C VAL A 209 -3.67 -26.44 -21.40
N THR A 210 -4.16 -25.57 -22.29
CA THR A 210 -3.95 -25.62 -23.73
C THR A 210 -2.87 -24.67 -24.21
N ALA A 211 -2.76 -23.50 -23.58
CA ALA A 211 -1.75 -22.48 -23.88
C ALA A 211 -1.31 -21.74 -22.64
N THR A 212 -0.03 -21.31 -22.60
CA THR A 212 0.60 -20.58 -21.49
C THR A 212 1.30 -19.31 -21.98
N GLY A 213 1.42 -18.29 -21.13
CA GLY A 213 2.16 -17.05 -21.36
C GLY A 213 1.75 -16.33 -22.65
N MET A 214 2.72 -16.03 -23.51
CA MET A 214 2.48 -15.30 -24.77
C MET A 214 1.70 -16.10 -25.81
N ALA A 215 1.50 -17.41 -25.63
CA ALA A 215 0.71 -18.25 -26.53
C ALA A 215 -0.80 -18.21 -26.21
N THR A 216 -1.21 -17.66 -25.06
CA THR A 216 -2.61 -17.46 -24.65
C THR A 216 -3.28 -16.38 -25.50
N GLU A 217 -4.63 -16.36 -25.52
CA GLU A 217 -5.36 -15.30 -26.23
C GLU A 217 -5.00 -13.91 -25.72
N ILE A 218 -4.90 -13.73 -24.40
CA ILE A 218 -4.46 -12.44 -23.83
C ILE A 218 -3.00 -12.14 -24.15
N GLY A 219 -2.15 -13.14 -24.25
CA GLY A 219 -0.75 -13.01 -24.66
C GLY A 219 -0.61 -12.52 -26.10
N ARG A 220 -1.51 -12.97 -27.01
CA ARG A 220 -1.58 -12.49 -28.40
C ARG A 220 -2.01 -11.03 -28.46
N ILE A 221 -3.02 -10.63 -27.67
CA ILE A 221 -3.46 -9.23 -27.55
C ILE A 221 -2.33 -8.38 -27.00
N ALA A 222 -1.65 -8.82 -25.94
CA ALA A 222 -0.52 -8.10 -25.34
C ALA A 222 0.65 -7.92 -26.32
N SER A 223 0.87 -8.86 -27.25
CA SER A 223 1.89 -8.73 -28.30
C SER A 223 1.60 -7.62 -29.32
N MET A 224 0.34 -7.21 -29.46
CA MET A 224 -0.11 -6.12 -30.34
C MET A 224 -0.01 -4.75 -29.66
N ILE A 225 0.07 -4.72 -28.33
CA ILE A 225 0.22 -3.49 -27.52
C ILE A 225 1.70 -3.34 -27.18
N THR A 226 2.47 -2.77 -28.09
CA THR A 226 3.87 -2.39 -27.86
C THR A 226 3.86 -1.03 -27.16
N ASP A 227 4.52 -0.91 -26.01
CA ASP A 227 4.77 0.32 -25.23
C ASP A 227 3.56 0.88 -24.42
N ALA A 228 3.20 0.19 -23.36
CA ALA A 228 2.54 0.88 -22.24
C ALA A 228 3.63 1.65 -21.47
N GLU A 229 3.64 2.98 -21.57
CA GLU A 229 4.48 3.86 -20.74
C GLU A 229 4.15 3.63 -19.26
N GLU A 230 5.19 3.54 -18.42
CA GLU A 230 5.01 3.46 -16.97
C GLU A 230 4.27 4.72 -16.49
N GLU A 231 3.12 4.56 -15.84
CA GLU A 231 2.34 5.69 -15.31
C GLU A 231 3.13 6.43 -14.22
N MET A 232 3.37 7.74 -14.46
CA MET A 232 3.98 8.60 -13.46
C MET A 232 3.05 8.82 -12.28
N THR A 233 3.60 8.82 -11.05
CA THR A 233 2.83 9.14 -9.84
C THR A 233 2.29 10.59 -9.88
N PRO A 234 1.18 10.89 -9.19
CA PRO A 234 0.68 12.26 -9.08
C PRO A 234 1.75 13.24 -8.57
N LEU A 235 2.58 12.81 -7.64
CA LEU A 235 3.70 13.60 -7.12
C LEU A 235 4.77 13.84 -8.20
N GLN A 236 5.14 12.81 -8.97
CA GLN A 236 6.10 12.96 -10.07
C GLN A 236 5.60 13.93 -11.13
N LYS A 237 4.30 13.88 -11.50
CA LYS A 237 3.68 14.85 -12.41
C LYS A 237 3.77 16.27 -11.85
N ARG A 238 3.40 16.49 -10.57
CA ARG A 238 3.49 17.81 -9.91
C ARG A 238 4.91 18.32 -9.81
N LEU A 239 5.89 17.44 -9.50
CA LEU A 239 7.30 17.79 -9.47
C LEU A 239 7.81 18.14 -10.86
N GLY A 240 7.37 17.44 -11.91
CA GLY A 240 7.66 17.77 -13.29
C GLY A 240 7.11 19.15 -13.69
N ASP A 241 5.88 19.47 -13.32
CA ASP A 241 5.27 20.78 -13.59
C ASP A 241 5.95 21.90 -12.80
N MET A 242 6.35 21.62 -11.54
CA MET A 242 7.14 22.54 -10.74
C MET A 242 8.54 22.76 -11.34
N GLY A 243 9.18 21.69 -11.83
CA GLY A 243 10.45 21.77 -12.56
C GLY A 243 10.34 22.66 -13.79
N LYS A 244 9.28 22.53 -14.60
CA LYS A 244 9.01 23.41 -15.74
C LYS A 244 8.84 24.87 -15.31
N LEU A 245 8.07 25.14 -14.25
CA LEU A 245 7.88 26.48 -13.72
C LEU A 245 9.20 27.10 -13.26
N LEU A 246 10.02 26.34 -12.52
CA LEU A 246 11.33 26.77 -12.07
C LEU A 246 12.28 27.04 -13.25
N SER A 247 12.26 26.19 -14.27
CA SER A 247 13.05 26.40 -15.49
C SER A 247 12.67 27.67 -16.22
N ILE A 248 11.38 27.99 -16.34
CA ILE A 248 10.89 29.22 -16.94
C ILE A 248 11.33 30.44 -16.12
N LEU A 249 11.16 30.37 -14.77
CA LEU A 249 11.59 31.45 -13.87
C LEU A 249 13.08 31.72 -13.96
N SER A 250 13.87 30.60 -13.96
CA SER A 250 15.32 30.64 -14.10
C SER A 250 15.76 31.28 -15.42
N LEU A 251 15.15 30.85 -16.52
CA LEU A 251 15.43 31.47 -17.84
C LEU A 251 15.09 32.95 -17.86
N GLY A 252 14.02 33.35 -17.18
CA GLY A 252 13.68 34.78 -17.00
C GLY A 252 14.73 35.56 -16.21
N VAL A 253 15.24 34.99 -15.11
CA VAL A 253 16.34 35.58 -14.32
C VAL A 253 17.63 35.66 -15.13
N CYS A 254 17.97 34.61 -15.89
CA CYS A 254 19.13 34.59 -16.78
C CYS A 254 19.03 35.67 -17.88
N ALA A 255 17.86 35.79 -18.50
CA ALA A 255 17.62 36.86 -19.49
C ALA A 255 17.74 38.24 -18.87
N ALA A 256 17.18 38.46 -17.67
CA ALA A 256 17.29 39.74 -16.96
C ALA A 256 18.75 40.07 -16.61
N LEU A 257 19.54 39.10 -16.15
CA LEU A 257 20.97 39.27 -15.89
C LEU A 257 21.76 39.57 -17.14
N PHE A 258 21.50 38.84 -18.22
CA PHE A 258 22.16 39.07 -19.49
C PHE A 258 21.87 40.48 -20.01
N LEU A 259 20.61 40.92 -19.98
CA LEU A 259 20.23 42.27 -20.35
C LEU A 259 20.90 43.34 -19.46
N LEU A 260 20.93 43.10 -18.15
CA LEU A 260 21.60 43.98 -17.19
C LEU A 260 23.10 44.12 -17.50
N ALA A 261 23.75 43.01 -17.82
CA ALA A 261 25.15 42.95 -18.16
C ALA A 261 25.46 43.71 -19.49
N VAL A 262 24.57 43.60 -20.48
CA VAL A 262 24.65 44.40 -21.73
C VAL A 262 24.52 45.88 -21.42
N PHE A 263 23.57 46.33 -20.57
CA PHE A 263 23.45 47.72 -20.14
C PHE A 263 24.67 48.22 -19.36
N GLN A 264 25.35 47.34 -18.62
CA GLN A 264 26.60 47.63 -17.91
C GLN A 264 27.83 47.58 -18.82
N HIS A 265 27.68 47.42 -20.16
CA HIS A 265 28.77 47.32 -21.13
C HIS A 265 29.85 46.26 -20.81
N ARG A 266 29.40 45.13 -20.25
CA ARG A 266 30.28 43.97 -19.92
C ARG A 266 30.60 43.13 -21.15
N ASN A 267 31.59 42.28 -21.02
CA ASN A 267 31.99 41.33 -22.06
C ASN A 267 30.84 40.30 -22.29
N ILE A 268 30.21 40.37 -23.47
CA ILE A 268 29.04 39.55 -23.83
C ILE A 268 29.30 38.05 -23.75
N PRO A 269 30.42 37.49 -24.29
CA PRO A 269 30.73 36.05 -24.15
C PRO A 269 30.86 35.56 -22.72
N GLU A 270 31.52 36.33 -21.83
CA GLU A 270 31.68 35.99 -20.42
C GLU A 270 30.33 35.97 -19.69
N MET A 271 29.47 36.98 -19.97
CA MET A 271 28.15 37.07 -19.37
C MET A 271 27.19 36.01 -19.90
N LEU A 272 27.37 35.54 -21.11
CA LEU A 272 26.62 34.42 -21.67
C LEU A 272 26.95 33.12 -20.89
N LEU A 273 28.22 32.87 -20.61
CA LEU A 273 28.66 31.73 -19.79
C LEU A 273 28.05 31.80 -18.35
N VAL A 274 28.08 32.99 -17.74
CA VAL A 274 27.47 33.20 -16.41
C VAL A 274 25.97 32.93 -16.46
N ALA A 275 25.26 33.42 -17.49
CA ALA A 275 23.82 33.23 -17.65
C ALA A 275 23.48 31.74 -17.86
N ILE A 276 24.25 31.02 -18.68
CA ILE A 276 24.08 29.56 -18.88
C ILE A 276 24.35 28.80 -17.58
N SER A 277 25.40 29.15 -16.85
CA SER A 277 25.73 28.52 -15.56
C SER A 277 24.62 28.71 -14.53
N LEU A 278 24.05 29.90 -14.52
CA LEU A 278 22.94 30.23 -13.66
C LEU A 278 21.66 29.46 -14.03
N ALA A 279 21.39 29.26 -15.32
CA ALA A 279 20.26 28.45 -15.79
C ALA A 279 20.37 27.02 -15.32
N VAL A 280 21.57 26.47 -15.31
CA VAL A 280 21.85 25.12 -14.80
C VAL A 280 21.69 25.05 -13.28
N ALA A 281 22.18 26.05 -12.54
CA ALA A 281 22.11 26.12 -11.07
C ALA A 281 20.67 26.12 -10.55
N ALA A 282 19.74 26.68 -11.28
CA ALA A 282 18.39 26.88 -10.82
C ALA A 282 17.50 25.62 -10.86
N VAL A 283 17.97 24.53 -11.50
CA VAL A 283 17.18 23.31 -11.62
C VAL A 283 17.77 22.22 -10.72
N PRO A 284 16.99 21.69 -9.74
CA PRO A 284 17.46 20.63 -8.86
C PRO A 284 17.49 19.28 -9.59
N GLU A 285 18.61 18.93 -10.23
CA GLU A 285 18.78 17.71 -11.03
C GLU A 285 18.56 16.42 -10.21
N GLY A 286 18.90 16.43 -8.92
CA GLY A 286 18.77 15.28 -8.03
C GLY A 286 17.32 14.96 -7.61
N LEU A 287 16.34 15.84 -7.80
CA LEU A 287 15.01 15.75 -7.23
C LEU A 287 14.21 14.53 -7.70
N PRO A 288 14.09 14.20 -9.00
CA PRO A 288 13.36 13.03 -9.46
C PRO A 288 13.96 11.73 -8.93
N ALA A 289 15.29 11.66 -8.88
CA ALA A 289 16.02 10.50 -8.37
C ALA A 289 15.78 10.29 -6.87
N VAL A 290 15.84 11.35 -6.07
CA VAL A 290 15.56 11.31 -4.62
C VAL A 290 14.15 10.77 -4.38
N VAL A 291 13.13 11.29 -5.09
CA VAL A 291 11.74 10.83 -4.94
C VAL A 291 11.59 9.35 -5.27
N THR A 292 12.17 8.92 -6.39
CA THR A 292 12.08 7.51 -6.82
C THR A 292 12.75 6.58 -5.80
N ILE A 293 13.91 6.96 -5.26
CA ILE A 293 14.60 6.17 -4.23
C ILE A 293 13.82 6.17 -2.91
N CYS A 294 13.25 7.31 -2.49
CA CYS A 294 12.40 7.39 -1.31
C CYS A 294 11.23 6.41 -1.41
N LEU A 295 10.51 6.42 -2.53
CA LEU A 295 9.39 5.51 -2.78
C LEU A 295 9.84 4.04 -2.78
N ALA A 296 10.93 3.69 -3.47
CA ALA A 296 11.44 2.33 -3.54
C ALA A 296 11.87 1.77 -2.16
N LEU A 297 12.55 2.59 -1.34
CA LEU A 297 12.95 2.19 0.00
C LEU A 297 11.76 2.08 0.96
N SER A 298 10.75 2.92 0.78
CA SER A 298 9.53 2.88 1.59
C SER A 298 8.73 1.61 1.32
N VAL A 299 8.64 1.18 0.07
CA VAL A 299 8.04 -0.12 -0.25
C VAL A 299 8.76 -1.27 0.47
N THR A 300 10.09 -1.23 0.53
CA THR A 300 10.87 -2.24 1.27
C THR A 300 10.58 -2.21 2.79
N ARG A 301 10.28 -1.02 3.36
CA ARG A 301 9.85 -0.90 4.77
C ARG A 301 8.44 -1.43 4.96
N MET A 302 7.52 -1.17 4.02
CA MET A 302 6.13 -1.65 4.08
C MET A 302 6.05 -3.18 4.08
N VAL A 303 6.92 -3.87 3.33
CA VAL A 303 7.01 -5.34 3.39
C VAL A 303 7.35 -5.83 4.79
N LYS A 304 8.20 -5.12 5.54
CA LYS A 304 8.54 -5.48 6.93
C LYS A 304 7.38 -5.32 7.92
N VAL A 305 6.40 -4.51 7.57
CA VAL A 305 5.16 -4.35 8.33
C VAL A 305 3.99 -5.09 7.70
N HIS A 306 4.26 -6.22 7.05
CA HIS A 306 3.27 -7.12 6.45
C HIS A 306 2.39 -6.49 5.37
N THR A 307 2.92 -5.49 4.65
CA THR A 307 2.20 -4.80 3.59
C THR A 307 2.94 -4.93 2.26
N ILE A 308 2.32 -5.55 1.26
CA ILE A 308 2.84 -5.63 -0.10
C ILE A 308 2.18 -4.56 -0.95
N ILE A 309 2.96 -3.63 -1.48
CA ILE A 309 2.50 -2.58 -2.40
C ILE A 309 2.63 -3.08 -3.83
N ARG A 310 1.56 -3.00 -4.61
CA ARG A 310 1.54 -3.39 -6.03
C ARG A 310 1.80 -2.24 -6.97
N ARG A 311 1.44 -1.01 -6.58
CA ARG A 311 1.63 0.21 -7.37
C ARG A 311 2.37 1.25 -6.55
N LEU A 312 3.49 1.78 -7.07
CA LEU A 312 4.27 2.81 -6.38
C LEU A 312 3.49 4.09 -6.02
N PRO A 313 2.57 4.59 -6.89
CA PRO A 313 1.76 5.76 -6.56
C PRO A 313 0.97 5.63 -5.28
N SER A 314 0.57 4.41 -4.93
CA SER A 314 -0.27 4.13 -3.76
C SER A 314 0.43 4.44 -2.44
N VAL A 315 1.78 4.38 -2.39
CA VAL A 315 2.57 4.76 -1.20
C VAL A 315 2.35 6.25 -0.83
N GLU A 316 2.32 7.11 -1.84
CA GLU A 316 2.06 8.54 -1.64
C GLU A 316 0.62 8.80 -1.20
N THR A 317 -0.33 8.12 -1.86
CA THR A 317 -1.76 8.29 -1.61
C THR A 317 -2.15 7.80 -0.22
N LEU A 318 -1.50 6.72 0.28
CA LEU A 318 -1.67 6.22 1.66
C LEU A 318 -1.47 7.30 2.71
N GLY A 319 -0.45 8.13 2.56
CA GLY A 319 -0.20 9.24 3.50
C GLY A 319 -1.28 10.33 3.51
N ALA A 320 -2.16 10.35 2.52
CA ALA A 320 -3.24 11.33 2.37
C ALA A 320 -4.62 10.75 2.69
N VAL A 321 -4.74 9.45 2.98
CA VAL A 321 -6.01 8.78 3.29
C VAL A 321 -6.73 9.50 4.43
N SER A 322 -7.99 9.86 4.17
CA SER A 322 -8.88 10.53 5.12
C SER A 322 -10.04 9.66 5.57
N VAL A 323 -10.39 8.64 4.78
CA VAL A 323 -11.43 7.67 5.10
C VAL A 323 -10.95 6.25 4.80
N VAL A 324 -11.11 5.36 5.77
CA VAL A 324 -10.91 3.91 5.58
C VAL A 324 -12.28 3.25 5.57
N CYS A 325 -12.71 2.77 4.42
CA CYS A 325 -13.89 1.94 4.24
C CYS A 325 -13.49 0.47 4.41
N SER A 326 -14.11 -0.23 5.36
CA SER A 326 -13.78 -1.62 5.64
C SER A 326 -15.00 -2.52 5.53
N ASP A 327 -14.83 -3.67 4.86
CA ASP A 327 -15.78 -4.75 5.03
C ASP A 327 -15.73 -5.24 6.49
N LYS A 328 -16.84 -5.75 6.98
CA LYS A 328 -16.93 -6.26 8.35
C LYS A 328 -16.20 -7.59 8.48
N THR A 329 -16.62 -8.57 7.64
CA THR A 329 -16.24 -9.98 7.78
C THR A 329 -14.79 -10.21 7.35
N GLY A 330 -14.03 -10.96 8.15
CA GLY A 330 -12.63 -11.27 7.83
C GLY A 330 -11.65 -10.10 8.04
N THR A 331 -12.11 -8.86 8.01
CA THR A 331 -11.30 -7.65 8.17
C THR A 331 -11.38 -7.08 9.58
N LEU A 332 -12.55 -6.60 9.99
CA LEU A 332 -12.80 -6.06 11.33
C LEU A 332 -13.14 -7.14 12.35
N THR A 333 -13.59 -8.29 11.88
CA THR A 333 -13.92 -9.45 12.69
C THR A 333 -13.02 -10.63 12.37
N GLN A 334 -13.04 -11.66 13.22
CA GLN A 334 -12.14 -12.80 13.13
C GLN A 334 -12.50 -13.81 12.02
N ASN A 335 -13.65 -13.62 11.35
CA ASN A 335 -14.25 -14.60 10.42
C ASN A 335 -14.45 -15.98 11.06
N ARG A 336 -14.78 -16.00 12.34
CA ARG A 336 -14.95 -17.20 13.13
C ARG A 336 -16.11 -17.00 14.11
N LEU A 337 -17.19 -17.76 13.93
CA LEU A 337 -18.27 -17.72 14.91
C LEU A 337 -17.79 -18.22 16.26
N THR A 338 -18.22 -17.54 17.32
CA THR A 338 -17.90 -17.89 18.69
C THR A 338 -19.17 -17.80 19.53
N VAL A 339 -19.40 -18.81 20.41
CA VAL A 339 -20.50 -18.75 21.37
C VAL A 339 -20.17 -17.69 22.41
N GLU A 340 -21.03 -16.68 22.56
CA GLU A 340 -20.86 -15.62 23.56
C GLU A 340 -21.82 -15.74 24.72
N LYS A 341 -23.08 -16.17 24.45
CA LYS A 341 -24.08 -16.35 25.47
C LYS A 341 -24.75 -17.72 25.38
N CYS A 342 -25.10 -18.26 26.51
CA CYS A 342 -25.91 -19.47 26.57
C CYS A 342 -27.06 -19.28 27.56
N TRP A 343 -28.21 -19.89 27.25
CA TRP A 343 -29.40 -19.86 28.08
C TRP A 343 -29.95 -21.25 28.28
N TRP A 344 -30.24 -21.59 29.53
CA TRP A 344 -30.93 -22.79 29.93
C TRP A 344 -31.83 -22.48 31.16
N TYR A 345 -33.01 -22.92 31.15
CA TYR A 345 -33.97 -22.78 32.21
C TYR A 345 -33.77 -21.49 33.08
N ASP A 346 -34.24 -20.34 32.58
CA ASP A 346 -34.15 -19.03 33.22
C ASP A 346 -32.74 -18.48 33.57
N VAL A 347 -31.69 -19.20 33.24
CA VAL A 347 -30.30 -18.74 33.43
C VAL A 347 -29.70 -18.30 32.09
N LEU A 348 -29.37 -17.01 31.99
CA LEU A 348 -28.63 -16.43 30.86
C LEU A 348 -27.22 -16.09 31.34
N GLU A 349 -26.22 -16.70 30.75
CA GLU A 349 -24.81 -16.49 31.11
C GLU A 349 -23.94 -16.16 29.90
N ASP A 350 -22.83 -15.45 30.15
CA ASP A 350 -21.78 -15.25 29.18
C ASP A 350 -20.89 -16.50 29.09
N ALA A 351 -20.63 -16.97 27.88
CA ALA A 351 -19.81 -18.15 27.65
C ALA A 351 -18.38 -18.02 28.23
N ALA A 352 -17.88 -16.79 28.42
CA ALA A 352 -16.59 -16.51 29.04
C ALA A 352 -16.61 -16.62 30.58
N GLY A 353 -17.78 -16.46 31.21
CA GLY A 353 -17.94 -16.46 32.69
C GLY A 353 -18.21 -17.84 33.30
N SER A 354 -18.34 -18.86 32.48
CA SER A 354 -18.79 -20.20 32.90
C SER A 354 -17.71 -21.11 33.50
N ASN A 355 -16.51 -20.61 33.77
CA ASN A 355 -15.37 -21.35 34.35
C ASN A 355 -15.59 -21.88 35.78
N GLY A 356 -16.77 -22.18 36.19
CA GLY A 356 -17.06 -22.77 37.49
C GLY A 356 -18.47 -23.41 37.61
N ARG A 357 -19.33 -23.27 36.61
CA ARG A 357 -20.71 -23.78 36.64
C ARG A 357 -21.02 -24.85 35.58
N GLY A 358 -19.99 -25.38 34.91
CA GLY A 358 -20.11 -26.56 34.02
C GLY A 358 -20.64 -27.83 34.71
N GLU A 359 -20.85 -27.76 36.03
CA GLU A 359 -21.43 -28.85 36.85
C GLU A 359 -22.96 -28.92 36.75
N SER A 360 -23.63 -27.88 36.21
CA SER A 360 -25.10 -27.98 36.03
C SER A 360 -25.45 -29.03 34.99
N ARG A 361 -26.22 -30.05 35.40
CA ARG A 361 -26.66 -31.15 34.53
C ARG A 361 -27.41 -30.65 33.29
N CYS A 362 -28.08 -29.51 33.39
CA CYS A 362 -28.79 -28.88 32.25
C CYS A 362 -27.80 -28.39 31.18
N VAL A 363 -26.70 -27.70 31.57
CA VAL A 363 -25.67 -27.24 30.66
C VAL A 363 -24.97 -28.44 29.99
N GLN A 364 -24.64 -29.46 30.75
CA GLN A 364 -23.98 -30.66 30.21
C GLN A 364 -24.87 -31.39 29.18
N GLU A 365 -26.18 -31.50 29.41
CA GLU A 365 -27.11 -32.13 28.46
C GLU A 365 -27.29 -31.23 27.20
N MET A 366 -27.38 -29.89 27.35
CA MET A 366 -27.44 -28.98 26.23
C MET A 366 -26.18 -29.07 25.35
N LEU A 367 -24.98 -28.98 25.97
CA LEU A 367 -23.72 -29.11 25.26
C LEU A 367 -23.57 -30.50 24.60
N ARG A 368 -23.95 -31.56 25.29
CA ARG A 368 -23.95 -32.93 24.75
C ARG A 368 -24.79 -32.98 23.47
N GLY A 369 -26.00 -32.43 23.50
CA GLY A 369 -26.87 -32.38 22.34
C GLY A 369 -26.26 -31.63 21.18
N MET A 370 -25.66 -30.48 21.44
CA MET A 370 -25.03 -29.62 20.41
C MET A 370 -23.74 -30.24 19.83
N LEU A 371 -22.95 -30.97 20.65
CA LEU A 371 -21.72 -31.61 20.20
C LEU A 371 -21.98 -32.94 19.45
N LEU A 372 -23.00 -33.71 19.83
CA LEU A 372 -23.36 -34.96 19.16
C LEU A 372 -24.15 -34.73 17.87
N CYS A 373 -25.03 -33.71 17.86
CA CYS A 373 -25.74 -33.26 16.67
C CYS A 373 -24.88 -32.29 15.87
N ASN A 374 -23.75 -32.74 15.30
CA ASN A 374 -22.73 -31.94 14.67
C ASN A 374 -21.95 -32.76 13.64
N ASP A 375 -21.63 -32.21 12.48
CA ASP A 375 -20.91 -32.86 11.39
C ASP A 375 -19.47 -32.34 11.25
N ALA A 376 -19.15 -31.19 11.88
CA ALA A 376 -17.81 -30.61 11.83
C ALA A 376 -16.79 -31.47 12.59
N SER A 377 -15.52 -31.40 12.21
CA SER A 377 -14.42 -32.09 12.88
C SER A 377 -13.22 -31.19 13.14
N LEU A 378 -12.54 -31.46 14.27
CA LEU A 378 -11.27 -30.84 14.62
C LEU A 378 -10.18 -31.91 14.55
N GLN A 379 -9.29 -31.84 13.53
CA GLN A 379 -8.17 -32.79 13.36
C GLN A 379 -6.85 -32.01 13.48
N GLY A 380 -6.34 -31.87 14.70
CA GLY A 380 -5.18 -31.04 14.98
C GLY A 380 -5.46 -29.55 14.71
N GLU A 381 -4.72 -28.94 13.77
CA GLU A 381 -4.94 -27.56 13.33
C GLU A 381 -6.01 -27.43 12.24
N GLN A 382 -6.41 -28.53 11.60
CA GLN A 382 -7.41 -28.49 10.54
C GLN A 382 -8.83 -28.50 11.13
N ARG A 383 -9.62 -27.55 10.67
CA ARG A 383 -11.02 -27.32 11.06
C ARG A 383 -11.90 -27.53 9.83
N ILE A 384 -12.69 -28.59 9.84
CA ILE A 384 -13.51 -28.99 8.70
C ILE A 384 -14.97 -28.98 9.13
N GLY A 385 -15.82 -28.20 8.44
CA GLY A 385 -17.25 -28.13 8.69
C GLY A 385 -17.82 -26.73 8.66
N ASP A 386 -19.14 -26.63 8.87
CA ASP A 386 -19.85 -25.34 8.93
C ASP A 386 -19.35 -24.48 10.11
N PRO A 387 -19.15 -23.17 9.93
CA PRO A 387 -18.68 -22.24 10.97
C PRO A 387 -19.53 -22.26 12.25
N THR A 388 -20.85 -22.49 12.13
CA THR A 388 -21.77 -22.60 13.27
C THR A 388 -21.46 -23.85 14.09
N GLU A 389 -21.19 -24.94 13.40
CA GLU A 389 -20.86 -26.23 14.03
C GLU A 389 -19.49 -26.21 14.68
N LEU A 390 -18.50 -25.60 14.02
CA LEU A 390 -17.17 -25.40 14.60
C LEU A 390 -17.21 -24.54 15.87
N ALA A 391 -18.06 -23.51 15.91
CA ALA A 391 -18.23 -22.69 17.11
C ALA A 391 -18.75 -23.49 18.31
N LEU A 392 -19.63 -24.48 18.07
CA LEU A 392 -20.12 -25.37 19.11
C LEU A 392 -19.03 -26.33 19.62
N LEU A 393 -18.18 -26.85 18.72
CA LEU A 393 -17.04 -27.69 19.11
C LEU A 393 -16.04 -26.92 19.97
N ASP A 394 -15.69 -25.70 19.56
CA ASP A 394 -14.81 -24.83 20.32
C ASP A 394 -15.38 -24.49 21.72
N PHE A 395 -16.69 -24.26 21.79
CA PHE A 395 -17.35 -24.02 23.07
C PHE A 395 -17.33 -25.27 23.97
N GLY A 396 -17.58 -26.44 23.37
CA GLY A 396 -17.45 -27.73 24.09
C GLY A 396 -16.07 -27.97 24.66
N GLU A 397 -15.01 -27.71 23.88
CA GLU A 397 -13.62 -27.82 24.34
C GLU A 397 -13.32 -26.88 25.50
N LYS A 398 -13.75 -25.60 25.42
CA LYS A 398 -13.63 -24.64 26.53
C LYS A 398 -14.32 -25.07 27.80
N MET A 399 -15.42 -25.84 27.67
CA MET A 399 -16.17 -26.39 28.78
C MET A 399 -15.66 -27.79 29.23
N GLY A 400 -14.56 -28.28 28.64
CA GLY A 400 -13.98 -29.58 28.94
C GLY A 400 -14.72 -30.78 28.37
N MET A 401 -15.65 -30.57 27.44
CA MET A 401 -16.40 -31.65 26.77
C MET A 401 -15.90 -31.82 25.34
N HIS A 402 -15.33 -33.01 25.06
CA HIS A 402 -14.77 -33.34 23.75
C HIS A 402 -15.73 -34.25 22.98
N ARG A 403 -16.05 -33.88 21.74
CA ARG A 403 -16.95 -34.67 20.86
C ARG A 403 -16.48 -36.12 20.70
N GLU A 404 -15.20 -36.36 20.46
CA GLU A 404 -14.64 -37.69 20.24
C GLU A 404 -14.87 -38.63 21.41
N ARG A 405 -14.87 -38.13 22.65
CA ARG A 405 -15.17 -38.91 23.86
C ARG A 405 -16.66 -39.23 23.97
N LEU A 406 -17.49 -38.24 23.60
CA LEU A 406 -18.96 -38.41 23.60
C LEU A 406 -19.42 -39.37 22.52
N GLU A 407 -18.87 -39.35 21.33
CA GLU A 407 -19.21 -40.31 20.25
C GLU A 407 -18.85 -41.76 20.60
N LYS A 408 -17.74 -41.95 21.31
CA LYS A 408 -17.42 -43.29 21.84
C LYS A 408 -18.45 -43.80 22.88
N GLN A 409 -19.04 -42.91 23.67
CA GLN A 409 -20.05 -43.23 24.66
C GLN A 409 -21.45 -43.33 24.06
N TYR A 410 -21.77 -42.45 23.10
CA TYR A 410 -23.06 -42.33 22.41
C TYR A 410 -22.86 -42.46 20.89
N PRO A 411 -22.58 -43.69 20.40
CA PRO A 411 -22.35 -43.89 18.97
C PRO A 411 -23.56 -43.46 18.13
N ARG A 412 -23.35 -42.67 17.11
CA ARG A 412 -24.36 -42.27 16.11
C ARG A 412 -24.67 -43.49 15.25
N TYR A 413 -25.96 -43.68 14.94
CA TYR A 413 -26.38 -44.80 14.11
C TYR A 413 -27.33 -44.37 12.98
N ASP A 414 -27.95 -43.21 13.06
CA ASP A 414 -28.83 -42.65 12.05
C ASP A 414 -28.88 -41.12 12.16
N GLU A 415 -29.34 -40.43 11.11
CA GLU A 415 -29.48 -38.98 11.07
C GLU A 415 -30.58 -38.50 10.12
N LYS A 416 -31.08 -37.32 10.39
CA LYS A 416 -31.78 -36.44 9.46
C LYS A 416 -30.95 -35.19 9.28
N PRO A 417 -30.26 -35.01 8.13
CA PRO A 417 -29.38 -33.89 7.91
C PRO A 417 -30.14 -32.56 7.98
N PHE A 418 -29.37 -31.48 8.08
CA PHE A 418 -29.95 -30.13 8.06
C PHE A 418 -30.70 -29.87 6.77
N ASP A 419 -31.88 -29.30 6.90
CA ASP A 419 -32.73 -28.89 5.80
C ASP A 419 -33.18 -27.46 6.01
N SER A 420 -33.05 -26.62 4.99
CA SER A 420 -33.37 -25.19 5.06
C SER A 420 -34.85 -24.89 5.25
N ASP A 421 -35.73 -25.77 4.77
CA ASP A 421 -37.17 -25.61 4.94
C ASP A 421 -37.62 -26.02 6.34
N ARG A 422 -37.02 -27.09 6.85
CA ARG A 422 -37.24 -27.56 8.25
C ARG A 422 -36.50 -26.72 9.27
N LYS A 423 -35.40 -26.07 8.91
CA LYS A 423 -34.50 -25.29 9.78
C LYS A 423 -33.96 -26.04 10.98
N MET A 424 -33.83 -27.34 10.91
CA MET A 424 -33.31 -28.20 11.97
C MET A 424 -32.60 -29.47 11.43
N MET A 425 -31.76 -30.04 12.29
CA MET A 425 -31.02 -31.28 12.08
C MET A 425 -31.21 -32.18 13.28
N THR A 426 -31.31 -33.51 13.06
CA THR A 426 -31.48 -34.48 14.12
C THR A 426 -30.50 -35.64 13.95
N THR A 427 -29.87 -36.08 15.02
CA THR A 427 -28.97 -37.23 15.05
C THR A 427 -29.42 -38.23 16.11
N TYR A 428 -29.32 -39.52 15.79
CA TYR A 428 -29.76 -40.63 16.63
C TYR A 428 -28.58 -41.39 17.20
N HIS A 429 -28.56 -41.58 18.54
CA HIS A 429 -27.43 -42.13 19.27
C HIS A 429 -27.84 -43.30 20.15
N ARG A 430 -26.94 -44.30 20.33
CA ARG A 430 -27.13 -45.42 21.23
C ARG A 430 -26.67 -45.04 22.64
N ILE A 431 -27.49 -45.31 23.66
CA ILE A 431 -27.13 -45.05 25.06
C ILE A 431 -26.26 -46.22 25.57
N PRO A 432 -25.16 -45.96 26.30
CA PRO A 432 -24.35 -46.99 26.89
C PRO A 432 -25.14 -47.87 27.87
N LYS A 433 -24.90 -49.17 27.88
CA LYS A 433 -25.60 -50.17 28.72
C LYS A 433 -25.29 -49.97 30.21
N ASN A 434 -26.21 -49.37 30.93
CA ASN A 434 -26.30 -49.60 32.37
C ASN A 434 -27.54 -50.48 32.65
N GLY A 435 -27.34 -51.80 32.88
CA GLY A 435 -28.44 -52.70 33.35
C GLY A 435 -29.38 -53.32 32.31
N GLY A 436 -28.91 -53.60 31.09
CA GLY A 436 -29.63 -54.57 30.22
C GLY A 436 -30.60 -54.05 29.20
N HIS A 437 -30.97 -52.80 29.15
CA HIS A 437 -31.87 -52.25 28.10
C HIS A 437 -31.07 -51.41 27.06
N LYS A 438 -31.31 -51.70 25.74
CA LYS A 438 -30.82 -50.89 24.62
C LYS A 438 -31.72 -49.61 24.55
N GLY A 439 -31.25 -48.48 25.10
CA GLY A 439 -31.91 -47.19 24.91
C GLY A 439 -31.32 -46.48 23.68
N SER A 440 -32.13 -45.64 23.04
CA SER A 440 -31.70 -44.67 22.04
C SER A 440 -32.12 -43.29 22.48
N ILE A 441 -31.35 -42.28 22.08
CA ILE A 441 -31.63 -40.85 22.29
C ILE A 441 -31.44 -40.13 20.97
N ALA A 442 -32.30 -39.22 20.67
CA ALA A 442 -32.15 -38.28 19.52
C ALA A 442 -31.86 -36.90 20.05
N TYR A 443 -30.87 -36.23 19.44
CA TYR A 443 -30.58 -34.84 19.65
C TYR A 443 -30.92 -34.04 18.40
N THR A 444 -31.65 -32.92 18.59
CA THR A 444 -32.05 -32.03 17.52
C THR A 444 -31.51 -30.63 17.78
N LYS A 445 -30.89 -30.00 16.79
CA LYS A 445 -30.53 -28.60 16.84
C LYS A 445 -31.17 -27.83 15.69
N GLY A 446 -31.50 -26.58 15.91
CA GLY A 446 -32.16 -25.77 14.89
C GLY A 446 -32.53 -24.36 15.35
N ALA A 447 -33.30 -23.69 14.52
CA ALA A 447 -33.82 -22.37 14.83
C ALA A 447 -34.72 -22.41 16.08
N PRO A 448 -34.55 -21.51 17.06
CA PRO A 448 -35.26 -21.58 18.33
C PRO A 448 -36.78 -21.53 18.16
N ASP A 449 -37.27 -20.72 17.22
CA ASP A 449 -38.69 -20.58 16.89
C ASP A 449 -39.31 -21.89 16.42
N VAL A 450 -38.58 -22.67 15.63
CA VAL A 450 -38.98 -23.99 15.14
C VAL A 450 -38.90 -25.04 16.24
N ILE A 451 -37.73 -25.14 16.88
CA ILE A 451 -37.50 -26.15 17.95
C ILE A 451 -38.54 -26.07 19.07
N VAL A 452 -38.88 -24.83 19.53
CA VAL A 452 -39.86 -24.62 20.58
C VAL A 452 -41.26 -25.13 20.21
N GLN A 453 -41.66 -25.06 18.95
CA GLN A 453 -42.95 -25.57 18.48
C GLN A 453 -43.04 -27.08 18.57
N HIS A 454 -41.96 -27.81 18.35
CA HIS A 454 -41.87 -29.27 18.43
C HIS A 454 -41.56 -29.80 19.84
N CYS A 455 -41.38 -28.90 20.83
CA CYS A 455 -41.10 -29.30 22.22
C CYS A 455 -42.39 -29.25 23.06
N THR A 456 -42.62 -30.32 23.83
CA THR A 456 -43.69 -30.40 24.84
C THR A 456 -43.16 -30.29 26.26
N HIS A 457 -41.85 -30.49 26.44
CA HIS A 457 -41.18 -30.49 27.74
C HIS A 457 -39.97 -29.54 27.70
N ILE A 458 -39.50 -29.15 28.90
CA ILE A 458 -38.27 -28.39 29.11
C ILE A 458 -37.42 -29.10 30.19
N LEU A 459 -36.10 -29.04 30.04
CA LEU A 459 -35.18 -29.60 31.01
C LEU A 459 -35.03 -28.62 32.19
N GLN A 460 -35.47 -29.05 33.38
CA GLN A 460 -35.33 -28.32 34.65
C GLN A 460 -34.59 -29.16 35.66
N ASP A 461 -33.50 -28.69 36.25
CA ASP A 461 -32.73 -29.42 37.28
C ASP A 461 -32.40 -30.88 36.93
N GLY A 462 -32.14 -31.12 35.61
CA GLY A 462 -31.84 -32.44 35.08
C GLY A 462 -33.04 -33.36 34.91
N ARG A 463 -34.28 -32.86 35.03
CA ARG A 463 -35.55 -33.61 34.83
C ARG A 463 -36.36 -32.94 33.71
N SER A 464 -36.98 -33.76 32.85
CA SER A 464 -37.89 -33.31 31.84
C SER A 464 -39.23 -32.99 32.47
N VAL A 465 -39.71 -31.74 32.41
CA VAL A 465 -40.97 -31.27 32.92
C VAL A 465 -41.86 -30.69 31.80
N PRO A 466 -43.18 -30.80 31.86
CA PRO A 466 -44.08 -30.23 30.86
C PRO A 466 -43.82 -28.74 30.68
N MET A 467 -43.71 -28.29 29.43
CA MET A 467 -43.47 -26.88 29.10
C MET A 467 -44.76 -26.08 29.19
N THR A 468 -44.76 -25.01 30.02
CA THR A 468 -45.89 -24.10 30.18
C THR A 468 -45.86 -22.98 29.11
N ALA A 469 -47.04 -22.34 28.91
CA ALA A 469 -47.12 -21.16 28.01
C ALA A 469 -46.23 -19.98 28.47
N GLY A 470 -46.03 -19.82 29.81
CA GLY A 470 -45.11 -18.83 30.36
C GLY A 470 -43.66 -19.08 29.99
N GLN A 471 -43.25 -20.34 30.02
CA GLN A 471 -41.90 -20.74 29.63
C GLN A 471 -41.63 -20.55 28.13
N ARG A 472 -42.63 -20.86 27.27
CA ARG A 472 -42.53 -20.56 25.83
C ARG A 472 -42.33 -19.05 25.57
N LYS A 473 -43.12 -18.22 26.27
CA LYS A 473 -42.97 -16.75 26.19
C LYS A 473 -41.58 -16.32 26.65
N ARG A 474 -41.08 -16.86 27.75
CA ARG A 474 -39.75 -16.55 28.28
C ARG A 474 -38.64 -16.90 27.28
N ILE A 475 -38.74 -18.04 26.60
CA ILE A 475 -37.81 -18.46 25.54
C ILE A 475 -37.82 -17.40 24.40
N SER A 476 -39.02 -16.98 23.95
CA SER A 476 -39.12 -15.94 22.90
C SER A 476 -38.49 -14.61 23.33
N GLU A 477 -38.72 -14.17 24.58
CA GLU A 477 -38.12 -12.95 25.13
C GLU A 477 -36.56 -13.04 25.14
N VAL A 478 -36.03 -14.20 25.50
CA VAL A 478 -34.57 -14.42 25.50
C VAL A 478 -33.99 -14.47 24.07
N VAL A 479 -34.69 -15.08 23.13
CA VAL A 479 -34.28 -15.06 21.70
C VAL A 479 -34.30 -13.61 21.18
N GLU A 480 -35.35 -12.83 21.48
CA GLU A 480 -35.40 -11.40 21.12
C GLU A 480 -34.23 -10.61 21.73
N LEU A 481 -33.93 -10.86 23.02
CA LEU A 481 -32.81 -10.24 23.70
C LEU A 481 -31.48 -10.61 23.02
N MET A 482 -31.23 -11.88 22.74
CA MET A 482 -30.02 -12.33 22.04
C MET A 482 -29.92 -11.72 20.63
N ASN A 483 -31.06 -11.68 19.91
CA ASN A 483 -31.11 -11.04 18.58
C ASN A 483 -30.84 -9.52 18.66
N SER A 484 -31.34 -8.84 19.71
CA SER A 484 -31.04 -7.41 19.94
C SER A 484 -29.56 -7.16 20.23
N LEU A 485 -28.83 -8.17 20.73
CA LEU A 485 -27.37 -8.16 20.89
C LEU A 485 -26.62 -8.64 19.64
N ALA A 486 -27.33 -8.80 18.52
CA ALA A 486 -26.79 -9.27 17.25
C ALA A 486 -26.16 -10.68 17.33
N LEU A 487 -26.68 -11.53 18.17
CA LEU A 487 -26.28 -12.93 18.28
C LEU A 487 -27.12 -13.80 17.36
N ARG A 488 -26.47 -14.69 16.61
CA ARG A 488 -27.14 -15.76 15.89
C ARG A 488 -27.52 -16.84 16.91
N THR A 489 -28.81 -17.12 17.03
CA THR A 489 -29.32 -18.06 18.04
C THR A 489 -29.51 -19.45 17.46
N LEU A 490 -29.12 -20.48 18.23
CA LEU A 490 -29.34 -21.88 17.91
C LEU A 490 -29.85 -22.61 19.17
N ALA A 491 -30.97 -23.34 19.05
CA ALA A 491 -31.52 -24.14 20.13
C ALA A 491 -31.19 -25.62 20.01
N ALA A 492 -31.17 -26.31 21.15
CA ALA A 492 -31.03 -27.75 21.21
C ALA A 492 -32.22 -28.38 21.95
N ALA A 493 -32.63 -29.54 21.49
CA ALA A 493 -33.64 -30.39 22.12
C ALA A 493 -33.25 -31.86 22.09
N GLN A 494 -33.88 -32.67 22.94
CA GLN A 494 -33.71 -34.13 22.92
C GLN A 494 -35.06 -34.84 22.91
N SER A 495 -35.13 -36.01 22.28
CA SER A 495 -36.24 -36.94 22.43
C SER A 495 -35.75 -38.26 22.98
N GLY A 496 -36.54 -38.93 23.85
CA GLY A 496 -36.09 -40.13 24.55
C GLY A 496 -36.71 -41.40 24.01
N ASN A 497 -35.94 -42.45 24.13
CA ASN A 497 -36.19 -43.87 24.38
C ASN A 497 -37.02 -44.72 23.40
N THR A 498 -37.61 -44.29 22.32
CA THR A 498 -38.30 -45.18 21.39
C THR A 498 -37.68 -45.17 19.99
N PRO A 499 -37.33 -46.32 19.38
CA PRO A 499 -36.90 -46.33 17.98
C PRO A 499 -38.05 -45.79 17.10
N GLY A 500 -37.79 -44.74 16.38
CA GLY A 500 -38.80 -44.04 15.54
C GLY A 500 -39.45 -42.84 16.21
N CYS A 501 -39.03 -42.38 17.41
CA CYS A 501 -39.46 -41.08 17.95
C CYS A 501 -39.08 -39.98 16.97
N GLY A 502 -40.11 -39.37 16.39
CA GLY A 502 -39.99 -38.28 15.48
C GLY A 502 -39.48 -37.02 16.19
N GLU A 503 -39.37 -35.98 15.44
CA GLU A 503 -39.03 -34.58 15.84
C GLU A 503 -40.19 -33.93 16.60
N GLU A 504 -41.12 -34.70 17.17
CA GLU A 504 -42.30 -34.22 17.91
C GLU A 504 -42.20 -34.62 19.39
N GLY A 505 -42.77 -33.78 20.26
CA GLY A 505 -42.79 -34.10 21.69
C GLY A 505 -41.46 -33.99 22.42
N MET A 506 -40.49 -33.25 21.85
CA MET A 506 -39.12 -33.12 22.36
C MET A 506 -39.07 -32.38 23.70
N THR A 507 -37.97 -32.56 24.40
CA THR A 507 -37.57 -31.80 25.60
C THR A 507 -36.56 -30.74 25.19
N PHE A 508 -36.94 -29.51 25.43
CA PHE A 508 -36.07 -28.35 25.16
C PHE A 508 -34.90 -28.32 26.13
N LEU A 509 -33.64 -28.16 25.63
CA LEU A 509 -32.43 -28.17 26.44
C LEU A 509 -31.89 -26.77 26.72
N GLY A 510 -31.88 -25.89 25.72
CA GLY A 510 -31.36 -24.53 25.83
C GLY A 510 -31.02 -23.90 24.49
N ILE A 511 -30.46 -22.67 24.57
CA ILE A 511 -30.11 -21.82 23.44
C ILE A 511 -28.67 -21.37 23.59
N VAL A 512 -27.94 -21.32 22.50
CA VAL A 512 -26.67 -20.59 22.40
C VAL A 512 -26.80 -19.41 21.45
N GLY A 513 -26.17 -18.32 21.81
CA GLY A 513 -26.03 -17.12 20.98
C GLY A 513 -24.60 -16.96 20.52
N MET A 514 -24.38 -16.89 19.22
CA MET A 514 -23.08 -16.84 18.56
C MET A 514 -22.93 -15.60 17.71
N ARG A 515 -21.75 -15.07 17.62
CA ARG A 515 -21.39 -14.07 16.61
C ARG A 515 -19.93 -14.20 16.21
N ASP A 516 -19.57 -13.55 15.14
CA ASP A 516 -18.18 -13.33 14.73
C ASP A 516 -17.63 -12.12 15.51
N PRO A 517 -16.71 -12.32 16.48
CA PRO A 517 -16.25 -11.27 17.37
C PRO A 517 -15.34 -10.28 16.63
N ALA A 518 -15.38 -9.03 17.08
CA ALA A 518 -14.44 -8.03 16.63
C ALA A 518 -13.00 -8.42 16.97
N ARG A 519 -12.05 -8.09 16.10
CA ARG A 519 -10.62 -8.23 16.38
C ARG A 519 -10.19 -7.20 17.43
N PRO A 520 -9.47 -7.57 18.49
CA PRO A 520 -8.99 -6.62 19.50
C PRO A 520 -8.12 -5.51 18.89
N GLU A 521 -7.28 -5.86 17.92
CA GLU A 521 -6.39 -4.94 17.22
C GLU A 521 -7.15 -3.92 16.37
N ALA A 522 -8.36 -4.25 15.91
CA ALA A 522 -9.19 -3.35 15.12
C ALA A 522 -9.75 -2.19 15.98
N GLU A 523 -10.08 -2.42 17.25
CA GLU A 523 -10.53 -1.39 18.17
C GLU A 523 -9.44 -0.34 18.42
N GLU A 524 -8.20 -0.79 18.68
CA GLU A 524 -7.05 0.10 18.86
C GLU A 524 -6.75 0.90 17.59
N ALA A 525 -6.79 0.25 16.42
CA ALA A 525 -6.55 0.90 15.13
C ALA A 525 -7.60 1.98 14.82
N VAL A 526 -8.87 1.72 15.07
CA VAL A 526 -9.96 2.70 14.88
C VAL A 526 -9.74 3.93 15.77
N GLU A 527 -9.32 3.73 17.02
CA GLU A 527 -9.02 4.84 17.93
C GLU A 527 -7.80 5.66 17.45
N ILE A 528 -6.74 5.00 16.94
CA ILE A 528 -5.59 5.70 16.34
C ILE A 528 -6.01 6.47 15.10
N PHE A 529 -6.82 5.88 14.22
CA PHE A 529 -7.36 6.58 13.04
C PHE A 529 -8.15 7.82 13.44
N ARG A 530 -9.02 7.72 14.43
CA ARG A 530 -9.81 8.84 14.94
C ARG A 530 -8.91 9.98 15.43
N ARG A 531 -7.83 9.68 16.15
CA ARG A 531 -6.81 10.65 16.61
C ARG A 531 -6.03 11.26 15.46
N ALA A 532 -5.78 10.46 14.42
CA ALA A 532 -5.09 10.86 13.20
C ALA A 532 -5.99 11.65 12.22
N GLY A 533 -7.26 11.91 12.59
CA GLY A 533 -8.22 12.59 11.73
C GLY A 533 -8.70 11.73 10.55
N VAL A 534 -8.50 10.41 10.60
CA VAL A 534 -8.97 9.45 9.60
C VAL A 534 -10.29 8.86 10.08
N SER A 535 -11.32 8.92 9.24
CA SER A 535 -12.63 8.36 9.54
C SER A 535 -12.70 6.89 9.13
N THR A 536 -13.20 6.02 10.01
CA THR A 536 -13.52 4.63 9.65
C THR A 536 -14.98 4.49 9.28
N VAL A 537 -15.27 3.80 8.18
CA VAL A 537 -16.60 3.50 7.66
C VAL A 537 -16.72 1.99 7.49
N MET A 538 -17.73 1.38 8.10
CA MET A 538 -18.05 -0.04 7.94
C MET A 538 -19.04 -0.25 6.81
N ILE A 539 -18.75 -1.19 5.92
CA ILE A 539 -19.61 -1.56 4.79
C ILE A 539 -19.81 -3.08 4.85
N THR A 540 -21.06 -3.56 4.93
CA THR A 540 -21.34 -5.00 5.12
C THR A 540 -22.63 -5.45 4.44
N GLY A 541 -22.69 -6.74 4.09
CA GLY A 541 -23.94 -7.43 3.70
C GLY A 541 -24.85 -7.79 4.86
N ASP A 542 -24.41 -7.67 6.11
CA ASP A 542 -25.16 -8.03 7.31
C ASP A 542 -26.37 -7.12 7.60
N HIS A 543 -27.20 -7.62 8.50
CA HIS A 543 -28.32 -6.81 9.04
C HIS A 543 -27.77 -5.58 9.79
N VAL A 544 -28.51 -4.49 9.70
CA VAL A 544 -28.08 -3.19 10.23
C VAL A 544 -27.87 -3.19 11.75
N ASP A 545 -28.64 -3.97 12.51
CA ASP A 545 -28.48 -4.03 13.96
C ASP A 545 -27.23 -4.82 14.37
N THR A 546 -26.89 -5.87 13.63
CA THR A 546 -25.61 -6.60 13.78
C THR A 546 -24.45 -5.69 13.46
N ALA A 547 -24.51 -4.97 12.34
CA ALA A 547 -23.48 -4.03 11.93
C ALA A 547 -23.30 -2.89 12.95
N TYR A 548 -24.39 -2.34 13.47
CA TYR A 548 -24.34 -1.30 14.49
C TYR A 548 -23.75 -1.78 15.81
N ALA A 549 -24.09 -3.00 16.27
CA ALA A 549 -23.55 -3.55 17.51
C ALA A 549 -22.02 -3.66 17.45
N ILE A 550 -21.47 -4.18 16.34
CA ILE A 550 -20.03 -4.30 16.12
C ILE A 550 -19.38 -2.92 15.94
N ALA A 551 -20.00 -2.04 15.15
CA ALA A 551 -19.49 -0.68 14.93
C ALA A 551 -19.45 0.14 16.24
N ARG A 552 -20.40 -0.05 17.13
CA ARG A 552 -20.43 0.56 18.48
C ARG A 552 -19.31 0.02 19.36
N GLN A 553 -19.09 -1.28 19.33
CA GLN A 553 -18.00 -1.93 20.07
C GLN A 553 -16.65 -1.40 19.63
N LEU A 554 -16.41 -1.26 18.31
CA LEU A 554 -15.18 -0.74 17.72
C LEU A 554 -15.06 0.79 17.79
N GLY A 555 -16.04 1.51 18.32
CA GLY A 555 -16.00 2.98 18.36
C GLY A 555 -16.18 3.68 17.00
N ILE A 556 -16.65 2.97 15.96
CA ILE A 556 -16.90 3.51 14.61
C ILE A 556 -18.17 4.36 14.59
N ALA A 557 -19.26 3.90 15.25
CA ALA A 557 -20.55 4.60 15.31
C ALA A 557 -21.04 4.73 16.75
N GLY A 558 -21.39 5.96 17.16
CA GLY A 558 -21.95 6.23 18.48
C GLY A 558 -23.48 6.12 18.54
N HIS A 559 -24.15 6.38 17.43
CA HIS A 559 -25.61 6.44 17.34
C HIS A 559 -26.13 5.67 16.14
N ARG A 560 -27.33 5.08 16.30
CA ARG A 560 -28.00 4.32 15.24
C ARG A 560 -28.31 5.18 13.98
N SER A 561 -28.46 6.49 14.15
CA SER A 561 -28.65 7.44 13.03
C SER A 561 -27.45 7.57 12.09
N GLN A 562 -26.28 7.06 12.47
CA GLN A 562 -25.09 6.98 11.64
C GLN A 562 -25.05 5.72 10.75
N CYS A 563 -26.09 4.89 10.82
CA CYS A 563 -26.25 3.67 10.05
C CYS A 563 -27.34 3.85 8.99
N ILE A 564 -27.10 3.30 7.78
CA ILE A 564 -28.06 3.28 6.68
C ILE A 564 -28.07 1.89 6.03
N THR A 565 -29.22 1.49 5.51
CA THR A 565 -29.34 0.25 4.73
C THR A 565 -29.17 0.52 3.24
N GLY A 566 -28.83 -0.54 2.46
CA GLY A 566 -28.73 -0.45 1.01
C GLY A 566 -30.05 -0.04 0.36
N GLU A 567 -31.20 -0.42 0.95
CA GLU A 567 -32.52 -0.01 0.48
C GLU A 567 -32.74 1.49 0.67
N GLU A 568 -32.48 2.00 1.89
CA GLU A 568 -32.55 3.45 2.17
C GLU A 568 -31.57 4.25 1.29
N LEU A 569 -30.39 3.69 0.99
CA LEU A 569 -29.40 4.31 0.12
C LEU A 569 -29.92 4.46 -1.33
N ASN A 570 -30.69 3.49 -1.83
CA ASN A 570 -31.27 3.55 -3.17
C ASN A 570 -32.34 4.65 -3.30
N HIS A 571 -33.03 4.98 -2.20
CA HIS A 571 -34.02 6.05 -2.19
C HIS A 571 -33.44 7.47 -2.07
N LEU A 572 -32.13 7.58 -1.83
CA LEU A 572 -31.44 8.87 -1.78
C LEU A 572 -30.96 9.28 -3.19
N ASP A 573 -31.37 10.48 -3.61
CA ASP A 573 -30.77 11.16 -4.75
C ASP A 573 -29.32 11.56 -4.45
N ASP A 574 -28.49 11.76 -5.46
CA ASP A 574 -27.06 12.02 -5.30
C ASP A 574 -26.77 13.30 -4.50
N ALA A 575 -27.60 14.34 -4.63
CA ALA A 575 -27.46 15.59 -3.87
C ALA A 575 -27.75 15.40 -2.36
N SER A 576 -28.75 14.60 -2.01
CA SER A 576 -29.08 14.26 -0.61
C SER A 576 -28.05 13.30 -0.02
N PHE A 577 -27.57 12.36 -0.83
CA PHE A 577 -26.48 11.45 -0.42
C PHE A 577 -25.20 12.23 -0.13
N ALA A 578 -24.77 13.13 -1.00
CA ALA A 578 -23.57 13.95 -0.82
C ALA A 578 -23.63 14.80 0.48
N ARG A 579 -24.81 15.25 0.88
CA ARG A 579 -24.99 15.99 2.15
C ARG A 579 -24.92 15.11 3.38
N ARG A 580 -25.41 13.88 3.31
CA ARG A 580 -25.52 12.96 4.46
C ARG A 580 -24.30 12.06 4.63
N ILE A 581 -23.53 11.78 3.56
CA ILE A 581 -22.44 10.80 3.51
C ILE A 581 -21.40 11.04 4.61
N ARG A 582 -21.11 12.30 4.97
CA ARG A 582 -20.13 12.63 6.01
C ARG A 582 -20.55 12.18 7.42
N ASN A 583 -21.85 12.00 7.65
CA ASN A 583 -22.40 11.60 8.95
C ASN A 583 -22.66 10.09 9.04
N ILE A 584 -22.69 9.41 7.91
CA ILE A 584 -22.91 7.95 7.86
C ILE A 584 -21.57 7.25 8.13
N ARG A 585 -21.61 6.27 9.04
CA ARG A 585 -20.46 5.45 9.43
C ARG A 585 -20.66 3.96 9.17
N VAL A 586 -21.90 3.52 8.99
CA VAL A 586 -22.23 2.11 8.76
C VAL A 586 -23.20 1.99 7.60
N TYR A 587 -22.83 1.19 6.60
CA TYR A 587 -23.66 0.80 5.49
C TYR A 587 -23.95 -0.69 5.57
N ALA A 588 -25.23 -1.07 5.75
CA ALA A 588 -25.65 -2.45 5.97
C ALA A 588 -26.50 -2.97 4.80
N ARG A 589 -26.44 -4.28 4.52
CA ARG A 589 -27.14 -4.94 3.40
C ARG A 589 -26.88 -4.26 2.06
N VAL A 590 -25.63 -3.97 1.77
CA VAL A 590 -25.22 -3.32 0.51
C VAL A 590 -24.79 -4.31 -0.56
N THR A 591 -25.11 -3.98 -1.79
CA THR A 591 -24.67 -4.72 -3.00
C THR A 591 -23.29 -4.22 -3.46
N PRO A 592 -22.56 -4.97 -4.31
CA PRO A 592 -21.29 -4.53 -4.88
C PRO A 592 -21.37 -3.17 -5.59
N ALA A 593 -22.44 -2.92 -6.35
CA ALA A 593 -22.67 -1.64 -7.03
C ALA A 593 -22.83 -0.47 -6.04
N GLN A 594 -23.51 -0.72 -4.90
CA GLN A 594 -23.64 0.28 -3.85
C GLN A 594 -22.33 0.54 -3.13
N LYS A 595 -21.44 -0.47 -2.96
CA LYS A 595 -20.08 -0.26 -2.42
C LYS A 595 -19.30 0.74 -3.30
N VAL A 596 -19.37 0.59 -4.62
CA VAL A 596 -18.76 1.54 -5.56
C VAL A 596 -19.39 2.94 -5.46
N ARG A 597 -20.72 3.04 -5.33
CA ARG A 597 -21.43 4.33 -5.15
C ARG A 597 -20.99 5.04 -3.87
N ILE A 598 -20.80 4.32 -2.78
CA ILE A 598 -20.31 4.87 -1.50
C ILE A 598 -18.91 5.44 -1.66
N VAL A 599 -17.98 4.66 -2.24
CA VAL A 599 -16.60 5.09 -2.48
C VAL A 599 -16.57 6.37 -3.34
N LYS A 600 -17.25 6.36 -4.49
CA LYS A 600 -17.33 7.54 -5.38
C LYS A 600 -17.96 8.75 -4.71
N GLY A 601 -18.99 8.55 -3.91
CA GLY A 601 -19.65 9.65 -3.15
C GLY A 601 -18.71 10.28 -2.13
N LEU A 602 -17.87 9.51 -1.44
CA LEU A 602 -16.84 10.03 -0.54
C LEU A 602 -15.77 10.81 -1.30
N GLN A 603 -15.28 10.27 -2.43
CA GLN A 603 -14.30 10.94 -3.30
C GLN A 603 -14.83 12.27 -3.85
N GLN A 604 -16.09 12.33 -4.28
CA GLN A 604 -16.73 13.57 -4.75
C GLN A 604 -16.84 14.63 -3.65
N ASN A 605 -16.88 14.23 -2.38
CA ASN A 605 -16.81 15.13 -1.23
C ASN A 605 -15.39 15.56 -0.85
N GLY A 606 -14.39 15.17 -1.64
CA GLY A 606 -12.98 15.55 -1.47
C GLY A 606 -12.21 14.66 -0.49
N GLU A 607 -12.79 13.52 -0.09
CA GLU A 607 -12.11 12.53 0.75
C GLU A 607 -11.20 11.64 -0.11
N ILE A 608 -10.10 11.18 0.48
CA ILE A 608 -9.21 10.16 -0.09
C ILE A 608 -9.54 8.85 0.60
N VAL A 609 -10.05 7.91 -0.18
CA VAL A 609 -10.69 6.68 0.31
C VAL A 609 -9.76 5.49 0.15
N ALA A 610 -9.46 4.82 1.27
CA ALA A 610 -8.95 3.46 1.27
C ALA A 610 -10.12 2.49 1.44
N MET A 611 -10.23 1.46 0.60
CA MET A 611 -11.27 0.42 0.69
C MET A 611 -10.62 -0.93 0.96
N THR A 612 -11.10 -1.67 1.97
CA THR A 612 -10.64 -3.03 2.22
C THR A 612 -11.68 -4.06 1.77
N GLY A 613 -11.20 -5.24 1.34
CA GLY A 613 -12.07 -6.36 0.99
C GLY A 613 -11.26 -7.63 0.73
N ASP A 614 -11.92 -8.78 0.77
CA ASP A 614 -11.33 -10.11 0.58
C ASP A 614 -12.07 -10.95 -0.48
N GLY A 615 -13.30 -10.55 -0.86
CA GLY A 615 -14.17 -11.29 -1.75
C GLY A 615 -14.23 -10.77 -3.19
N VAL A 616 -14.83 -11.58 -4.07
CA VAL A 616 -15.14 -11.20 -5.47
C VAL A 616 -16.01 -9.95 -5.52
N ASN A 617 -16.96 -9.83 -4.58
CA ASN A 617 -17.90 -8.71 -4.48
C ASN A 617 -17.25 -7.38 -4.15
N ASP A 618 -16.00 -7.40 -3.64
CA ASP A 618 -15.25 -6.21 -3.25
C ASP A 618 -14.38 -5.67 -4.39
N ALA A 619 -14.01 -6.50 -5.34
CA ALA A 619 -13.09 -6.14 -6.41
C ALA A 619 -13.46 -4.84 -7.15
N PRO A 620 -14.72 -4.57 -7.53
CA PRO A 620 -15.10 -3.31 -8.17
C PRO A 620 -14.89 -2.09 -7.27
N SER A 621 -15.16 -2.23 -5.97
CA SER A 621 -14.99 -1.14 -5.00
C SER A 621 -13.52 -0.92 -4.63
N LEU A 622 -12.70 -1.99 -4.56
CA LEU A 622 -11.25 -1.91 -4.39
C LEU A 622 -10.60 -1.14 -5.55
N LYS A 623 -11.01 -1.44 -6.78
CA LYS A 623 -10.52 -0.75 -7.99
C LYS A 623 -10.99 0.71 -8.09
N ALA A 624 -12.17 1.04 -7.56
CA ALA A 624 -12.74 2.38 -7.61
C ALA A 624 -12.18 3.31 -6.52
N ALA A 625 -11.63 2.76 -5.44
CA ALA A 625 -11.03 3.53 -4.35
C ALA A 625 -9.71 4.20 -4.77
N ASP A 626 -9.28 5.22 -4.04
CA ASP A 626 -7.94 5.81 -4.20
C ASP A 626 -6.85 4.82 -3.80
N ILE A 627 -7.16 3.96 -2.83
CA ILE A 627 -6.32 2.83 -2.40
C ILE A 627 -7.22 1.61 -2.17
N GLY A 628 -7.08 0.60 -3.02
CA GLY A 628 -7.65 -0.73 -2.77
C GLY A 628 -6.73 -1.56 -1.87
N VAL A 629 -7.26 -2.17 -0.82
CA VAL A 629 -6.53 -2.98 0.16
C VAL A 629 -7.14 -4.38 0.20
N ALA A 630 -6.41 -5.39 -0.26
CA ALA A 630 -6.85 -6.78 -0.17
C ALA A 630 -6.24 -7.50 1.02
N MET A 631 -6.98 -8.47 1.57
CA MET A 631 -6.45 -9.41 2.56
C MET A 631 -5.55 -10.46 1.90
N GLY A 632 -4.56 -10.97 2.63
CA GLY A 632 -3.63 -12.00 2.16
C GLY A 632 -4.33 -13.33 1.86
N THR A 633 -5.33 -13.69 2.67
CA THR A 633 -6.22 -14.85 2.47
C THR A 633 -7.36 -14.58 1.49
N GLY A 634 -7.54 -13.33 1.04
CA GLY A 634 -8.58 -12.96 0.08
C GLY A 634 -8.40 -13.65 -1.27
N VAL A 635 -9.49 -13.70 -2.05
CA VAL A 635 -9.49 -14.29 -3.40
C VAL A 635 -8.59 -13.51 -4.36
N ASP A 636 -8.08 -14.17 -5.37
CA ASP A 636 -7.11 -13.58 -6.32
C ASP A 636 -7.64 -12.34 -7.03
N VAL A 637 -8.93 -12.31 -7.34
CA VAL A 637 -9.60 -11.16 -7.95
C VAL A 637 -9.52 -9.92 -7.07
N ALA A 638 -9.79 -10.06 -5.76
CA ALA A 638 -9.66 -8.98 -4.81
C ALA A 638 -8.20 -8.50 -4.72
N LYS A 639 -7.24 -9.43 -4.63
CA LYS A 639 -5.80 -9.12 -4.63
C LYS A 639 -5.36 -8.39 -5.89
N GLN A 640 -5.92 -8.74 -7.05
CA GLN A 640 -5.57 -8.09 -8.32
C GLN A 640 -6.19 -6.72 -8.49
N ALA A 641 -7.40 -6.52 -8.01
CA ALA A 641 -8.07 -5.22 -8.01
C ALA A 641 -7.41 -4.23 -7.04
N ALA A 642 -6.72 -4.73 -6.00
CA ALA A 642 -6.13 -3.92 -4.96
C ALA A 642 -4.76 -3.33 -5.33
N ASP A 643 -4.45 -2.18 -4.73
CA ASP A 643 -3.14 -1.52 -4.79
C ASP A 643 -2.18 -2.04 -3.73
N MET A 644 -2.71 -2.60 -2.64
CA MET A 644 -1.99 -3.06 -1.47
C MET A 644 -2.57 -4.38 -0.95
N ILE A 645 -1.72 -5.29 -0.47
CA ILE A 645 -2.11 -6.56 0.13
C ILE A 645 -1.56 -6.64 1.55
N LEU A 646 -2.42 -7.00 2.52
CA LEU A 646 -2.04 -7.25 3.91
C LEU A 646 -1.77 -8.73 4.09
N THR A 647 -0.50 -9.12 4.29
CA THR A 647 -0.11 -10.54 4.38
C THR A 647 -0.47 -11.19 5.72
N ASP A 648 -0.84 -10.41 6.71
CA ASP A 648 -1.24 -10.85 8.06
C ASP A 648 -2.76 -10.75 8.31
N ASP A 649 -3.54 -10.37 7.29
CA ASP A 649 -4.99 -10.16 7.36
C ASP A 649 -5.43 -9.24 8.51
N ASN A 650 -4.56 -8.34 8.94
CA ASN A 650 -4.79 -7.51 10.10
C ASN A 650 -5.13 -6.07 9.72
N PHE A 651 -6.34 -5.62 10.11
CA PHE A 651 -6.80 -4.24 9.89
C PHE A 651 -5.85 -3.19 10.51
N ALA A 652 -5.21 -3.49 11.64
CA ALA A 652 -4.26 -2.60 12.29
C ALA A 652 -2.99 -2.34 11.45
N THR A 653 -2.68 -3.22 10.50
CA THR A 653 -1.55 -3.03 9.58
C THR A 653 -1.78 -1.85 8.61
N ILE A 654 -3.04 -1.49 8.34
CA ILE A 654 -3.38 -0.29 7.54
C ILE A 654 -2.90 0.99 8.25
N GLU A 655 -3.01 1.04 9.57
CA GLU A 655 -2.53 2.16 10.37
C GLU A 655 -1.02 2.38 10.17
N LYS A 656 -0.23 1.30 10.25
CA LYS A 656 1.21 1.34 10.01
C LYS A 656 1.55 1.73 8.57
N ALA A 657 0.75 1.27 7.61
CA ALA A 657 0.92 1.64 6.21
C ALA A 657 0.63 3.13 5.96
N ILE A 658 -0.40 3.70 6.60
CA ILE A 658 -0.70 5.14 6.55
C ILE A 658 0.41 5.95 7.25
N GLU A 659 0.92 5.48 8.39
CA GLU A 659 2.04 6.09 9.10
C GLU A 659 3.28 6.18 8.22
N GLU A 660 3.68 5.07 7.58
CA GLU A 660 4.80 5.03 6.63
C GLU A 660 4.54 5.93 5.42
N GLY A 661 3.33 5.93 4.85
CA GLY A 661 2.96 6.81 3.74
C GLY A 661 3.09 8.30 4.09
N ARG A 662 2.67 8.71 5.30
CA ARG A 662 2.86 10.08 5.82
C ARG A 662 4.34 10.40 5.98
N GLY A 663 5.13 9.45 6.48
CA GLY A 663 6.57 9.60 6.65
C GLY A 663 7.30 9.80 5.31
N VAL A 664 6.92 9.05 4.29
CA VAL A 664 7.46 9.18 2.93
C VAL A 664 7.20 10.56 2.36
N TYR A 665 5.96 11.03 2.43
CA TYR A 665 5.60 12.35 1.94
C TYR A 665 6.38 13.46 2.65
N GLU A 666 6.52 13.38 3.98
CA GLU A 666 7.27 14.37 4.76
C GLU A 666 8.76 14.35 4.40
N ASN A 667 9.37 13.19 4.18
CA ASN A 667 10.75 13.07 3.73
C ASN A 667 10.96 13.67 2.33
N ILE A 668 10.06 13.39 1.40
CA ILE A 668 10.10 14.01 0.06
C ILE A 668 9.96 15.53 0.19
N ARG A 669 9.03 16.00 1.00
CA ARG A 669 8.81 17.42 1.23
C ARG A 669 10.05 18.12 1.81
N LYS A 670 10.71 17.50 2.80
CA LYS A 670 11.97 18.00 3.38
C LYS A 670 13.07 18.11 2.33
N SER A 671 13.25 17.06 1.53
CA SER A 671 14.25 17.05 0.44
C SER A 671 13.96 18.11 -0.62
N VAL A 672 12.69 18.32 -1.00
CA VAL A 672 12.27 19.35 -1.94
C VAL A 672 12.57 20.75 -1.41
N ILE A 673 12.17 21.05 -0.17
CA ILE A 673 12.39 22.37 0.45
C ILE A 673 13.90 22.62 0.61
N PHE A 674 14.66 21.61 1.01
CA PHE A 674 16.13 21.68 1.12
C PHE A 674 16.77 22.06 -0.21
N LEU A 675 16.53 21.29 -1.28
CA LEU A 675 17.11 21.53 -2.60
C LEU A 675 16.72 22.90 -3.18
N LEU A 676 15.44 23.28 -3.03
CA LEU A 676 14.98 24.56 -3.56
C LEU A 676 15.51 25.76 -2.79
N SER A 677 15.67 25.65 -1.47
CA SER A 677 16.29 26.74 -0.68
C SER A 677 17.77 26.88 -0.99
N SER A 678 18.46 25.77 -1.23
CA SER A 678 19.87 25.76 -1.65
C SER A 678 20.04 26.43 -3.00
N ASN A 679 19.32 25.96 -4.02
CA ASN A 679 19.41 26.51 -5.38
C ASN A 679 18.99 27.99 -5.44
N LEU A 680 17.98 28.38 -4.67
CA LEU A 680 17.58 29.78 -4.54
C LEU A 680 18.71 30.64 -3.94
N GLY A 681 19.41 30.10 -2.92
CA GLY A 681 20.56 30.77 -2.31
C GLY A 681 21.71 31.00 -3.29
N GLU A 682 22.05 30.00 -4.08
CA GLU A 682 23.09 30.09 -5.12
C GLU A 682 22.69 31.06 -6.24
N LEU A 683 21.47 30.90 -6.78
CA LEU A 683 20.93 31.80 -7.83
C LEU A 683 20.96 33.25 -7.39
N MET A 684 20.46 33.55 -6.18
CA MET A 684 20.37 34.91 -5.68
C MET A 684 21.74 35.47 -5.31
N THR A 685 22.71 34.65 -4.85
CA THR A 685 24.10 35.05 -4.63
C THR A 685 24.75 35.55 -5.93
N MET A 686 24.58 34.78 -7.01
CA MET A 686 25.08 35.16 -8.34
C MET A 686 24.38 36.38 -8.86
N PHE A 687 23.04 36.43 -8.78
CA PHE A 687 22.26 37.59 -9.23
C PHE A 687 22.66 38.86 -8.51
N ALA A 688 22.75 38.83 -7.18
CA ALA A 688 23.06 40.01 -6.39
C ALA A 688 24.47 40.58 -6.70
N ALA A 689 25.48 39.70 -6.81
CA ALA A 689 26.83 40.11 -7.15
C ALA A 689 26.90 40.78 -8.55
N VAL A 690 26.28 40.17 -9.56
CA VAL A 690 26.25 40.74 -10.93
C VAL A 690 25.43 42.01 -10.98
N ALA A 691 24.30 42.09 -10.26
CA ALA A 691 23.48 43.30 -10.16
C ALA A 691 24.24 44.49 -9.54
N LEU A 692 25.10 44.23 -8.56
CA LEU A 692 26.00 45.22 -7.98
C LEU A 692 27.19 45.60 -8.90
N GLY A 693 27.27 44.99 -10.06
CA GLY A 693 28.36 45.23 -10.99
C GLY A 693 29.67 44.54 -10.62
N LEU A 694 29.67 43.59 -9.70
CA LEU A 694 30.82 42.78 -9.29
C LEU A 694 31.09 41.60 -10.22
N ALA A 695 32.25 40.96 -10.10
CA ALA A 695 32.54 39.70 -10.79
C ALA A 695 31.65 38.57 -10.27
N SER A 696 31.50 37.53 -11.07
CA SER A 696 30.74 36.32 -10.69
C SER A 696 31.36 35.64 -9.46
N PRO A 697 30.58 35.40 -8.37
CA PRO A 697 31.06 34.67 -7.17
C PRO A 697 31.44 33.22 -7.37
N LEU A 698 30.82 32.56 -8.37
CA LEU A 698 31.05 31.14 -8.66
C LEU A 698 31.34 30.94 -10.14
N LYS A 699 32.11 29.90 -10.44
CA LYS A 699 32.28 29.36 -11.80
C LYS A 699 31.23 28.31 -12.08
N SER A 700 30.98 27.97 -13.35
CA SER A 700 30.10 26.87 -13.77
C SER A 700 30.45 25.54 -13.09
N SER A 701 31.75 25.23 -13.01
CA SER A 701 32.29 24.04 -12.37
C SER A 701 31.94 23.97 -10.87
N HIS A 702 31.98 25.10 -10.17
CA HIS A 702 31.63 25.20 -8.75
C HIS A 702 30.16 24.87 -8.49
N ILE A 703 29.24 25.42 -9.30
CA ILE A 703 27.81 25.19 -9.18
C ILE A 703 27.46 23.73 -9.43
N LEU A 704 28.02 23.14 -10.52
CA LEU A 704 27.80 21.74 -10.82
C LEU A 704 28.32 20.80 -9.71
N TRP A 705 29.45 21.17 -9.08
CA TRP A 705 29.98 20.43 -7.95
C TRP A 705 29.04 20.47 -6.75
N ILE A 706 28.52 21.65 -6.41
CA ILE A 706 27.59 21.82 -5.28
C ILE A 706 26.34 20.97 -5.54
N ASN A 707 25.67 21.13 -6.68
CA ASN A 707 24.44 20.43 -7.01
C ASN A 707 24.61 18.89 -7.05
N LEU A 708 25.72 18.41 -7.59
CA LEU A 708 25.94 16.96 -7.71
C LEU A 708 26.36 16.30 -6.39
N ILE A 709 27.19 16.95 -5.58
CA ILE A 709 27.84 16.31 -4.43
C ILE A 709 27.23 16.79 -3.11
N THR A 710 27.26 18.11 -2.86
CA THR A 710 26.89 18.64 -1.56
C THR A 710 25.39 18.73 -1.36
N ASP A 711 24.60 18.77 -2.45
CA ASP A 711 23.14 18.79 -2.39
C ASP A 711 22.53 17.40 -2.55
N SER A 712 22.99 16.61 -3.52
CA SER A 712 22.32 15.34 -3.86
C SER A 712 22.49 14.29 -2.77
N LEU A 713 23.66 14.17 -2.14
CA LEU A 713 23.90 13.18 -1.08
C LEU A 713 23.07 13.44 0.18
N PRO A 714 23.04 14.67 0.75
CA PRO A 714 22.16 14.98 1.87
C PRO A 714 20.68 14.91 1.53
N ALA A 715 20.25 15.33 0.32
CA ALA A 715 18.87 15.21 -0.10
C ALA A 715 18.40 13.74 -0.12
N LEU A 716 19.26 12.84 -0.59
CA LEU A 716 18.98 11.41 -0.53
C LEU A 716 18.90 10.89 0.91
N ALA A 717 19.78 11.37 1.79
CA ALA A 717 19.76 10.99 3.20
C ALA A 717 18.49 11.50 3.92
N LEU A 718 18.01 12.71 3.59
CA LEU A 718 16.72 13.24 4.07
C LEU A 718 15.54 12.36 3.60
N GLY A 719 15.59 11.89 2.35
CA GLY A 719 14.55 11.05 1.76
C GLY A 719 14.33 9.72 2.48
N VAL A 720 15.33 9.24 3.22
CA VAL A 720 15.25 7.97 3.98
C VAL A 720 15.24 8.15 5.49
N ASP A 721 15.10 9.38 5.98
CA ASP A 721 15.13 9.68 7.41
C ASP A 721 13.98 8.98 8.15
N LYS A 722 14.23 8.65 9.42
CA LYS A 722 13.21 8.09 10.31
C LYS A 722 12.36 9.24 10.84
N ASN A 723 11.06 9.15 10.56
CA ASN A 723 10.10 10.09 11.13
C ASN A 723 9.58 9.58 12.48
N ASP A 724 9.09 10.50 13.30
CA ASP A 724 8.34 10.17 14.50
C ASP A 724 6.89 9.86 14.12
N GLY A 725 6.60 8.57 13.92
CA GLY A 725 5.29 8.09 13.49
C GLY A 725 4.16 8.51 14.42
N LYS A 726 4.41 8.51 15.74
CA LYS A 726 3.42 8.97 16.73
C LYS A 726 3.05 10.44 16.56
N SER A 727 4.00 11.28 16.19
CA SER A 727 3.74 12.68 15.88
C SER A 727 2.97 12.85 14.58
N LEU A 728 3.31 12.08 13.55
CA LEU A 728 2.63 12.09 12.25
C LEU A 728 1.17 11.64 12.35
N MET A 729 0.88 10.66 13.21
CA MET A 729 -0.47 10.14 13.44
C MET A 729 -1.31 11.01 14.39
N ARG A 730 -0.80 12.13 14.87
CA ARG A 730 -1.58 13.17 15.58
C ARG A 730 -2.01 14.32 14.67
N CYS A 731 -1.46 14.39 13.46
CA CYS A 731 -1.81 15.42 12.49
C CYS A 731 -2.97 14.95 11.60
N PRO A 732 -3.90 15.83 11.21
CA PRO A 732 -4.94 15.47 10.25
C PRO A 732 -4.35 15.14 8.89
N PRO A 733 -5.06 14.35 8.07
CA PRO A 733 -4.64 14.02 6.71
C PRO A 733 -4.42 15.28 5.87
N ARG A 734 -3.49 15.21 4.92
CA ARG A 734 -3.33 16.28 3.93
C ARG A 734 -4.46 16.24 2.91
N LYS A 735 -4.85 17.40 2.38
CA LYS A 735 -5.79 17.45 1.25
C LYS A 735 -5.10 17.00 -0.02
N ALA A 736 -5.83 16.37 -0.93
CA ALA A 736 -5.31 15.91 -2.22
C ALA A 736 -4.63 17.03 -3.03
N ALA A 737 -5.15 18.25 -2.96
CA ALA A 737 -4.62 19.44 -3.66
C ALA A 737 -3.59 20.23 -2.85
N GLU A 738 -3.17 19.77 -1.65
CA GLU A 738 -2.23 20.49 -0.79
C GLU A 738 -0.85 20.60 -1.47
N SER A 739 -0.31 21.82 -1.57
CA SER A 739 1.02 22.04 -2.13
C SER A 739 2.11 21.52 -1.22
N LEU A 740 3.24 21.08 -1.79
CA LEU A 740 4.46 20.72 -1.05
C LEU A 740 4.99 21.88 -0.18
N PHE A 741 4.69 23.13 -0.58
CA PHE A 741 5.05 24.34 0.17
C PHE A 741 4.04 24.75 1.25
N ALA A 742 2.93 24.03 1.38
CA ALA A 742 1.96 24.30 2.45
C ALA A 742 2.59 24.17 3.84
N ARG A 743 1.88 24.63 4.85
CA ARG A 743 2.32 24.57 6.26
C ARG A 743 3.68 25.23 6.50
N GLY A 744 3.92 26.38 5.86
CA GLY A 744 5.12 27.18 6.05
C GLY A 744 6.32 26.77 5.19
N GLY A 745 6.18 25.82 4.26
CA GLY A 745 7.28 25.39 3.38
C GLY A 745 7.82 26.50 2.50
N MET A 746 6.95 27.36 1.91
CA MET A 746 7.38 28.49 1.11
C MET A 746 8.18 29.52 1.93
N ALA A 747 7.69 29.87 3.12
CA ALA A 747 8.40 30.77 4.01
C ALA A 747 9.77 30.22 4.40
N CYS A 748 9.86 28.91 4.65
CA CYS A 748 11.09 28.21 4.96
C CYS A 748 12.08 28.29 3.77
N THR A 749 11.63 27.99 2.55
CA THR A 749 12.46 28.08 1.33
C THR A 749 13.00 29.50 1.12
N LEU A 750 12.16 30.51 1.25
CA LEU A 750 12.58 31.90 1.10
C LEU A 750 13.53 32.38 2.20
N LEU A 751 13.26 31.99 3.46
CA LEU A 751 14.10 32.38 4.60
C LEU A 751 15.51 31.79 4.45
N TYR A 752 15.61 30.47 4.22
CA TYR A 752 16.91 29.83 4.07
C TYR A 752 17.62 30.24 2.77
N GLY A 753 16.89 30.42 1.66
CA GLY A 753 17.44 30.93 0.44
C GLY A 753 18.07 32.32 0.61
N ALA A 754 17.35 33.25 1.28
CA ALA A 754 17.87 34.59 1.59
C ALA A 754 19.08 34.54 2.56
N LEU A 755 19.04 33.68 3.56
CA LEU A 755 20.13 33.50 4.50
C LEU A 755 21.40 32.98 3.80
N ILE A 756 21.27 31.93 2.98
CA ILE A 756 22.36 31.34 2.20
C ILE A 756 22.92 32.38 1.23
N THR A 757 22.06 33.20 0.59
CA THR A 757 22.48 34.35 -0.25
C THR A 757 23.35 35.31 0.53
N GLY A 758 22.92 35.74 1.71
CA GLY A 758 23.67 36.68 2.54
C GLY A 758 25.02 36.09 2.97
N ILE A 759 25.07 34.81 3.36
CA ILE A 759 26.29 34.11 3.74
C ILE A 759 27.24 33.95 2.56
N GLY A 760 26.73 33.58 1.38
CA GLY A 760 27.51 33.43 0.15
C GLY A 760 28.14 34.73 -0.31
N LEU A 761 27.37 35.83 -0.30
CA LEU A 761 27.89 37.18 -0.60
C LEU A 761 28.92 37.63 0.45
N ALA A 762 28.65 37.42 1.74
CA ALA A 762 29.60 37.77 2.78
C ALA A 762 30.91 37.01 2.57
N ALA A 763 30.88 35.72 2.31
CA ALA A 763 32.08 34.90 2.04
C ALA A 763 32.86 35.42 0.80
N PHE A 764 32.15 35.78 -0.28
CA PHE A 764 32.76 36.33 -1.49
C PHE A 764 33.46 37.66 -1.22
N LEU A 765 32.87 38.51 -0.38
CA LEU A 765 33.33 39.88 -0.12
C LEU A 765 34.31 39.98 1.07
N VAL A 766 34.43 38.98 1.93
CA VAL A 766 35.31 39.02 3.12
C VAL A 766 36.74 39.39 2.77
N LEU A 767 37.34 38.80 1.72
CA LEU A 767 38.71 39.05 1.33
C LEU A 767 38.92 40.47 0.75
N PRO A 768 38.17 40.90 -0.28
CA PRO A 768 38.36 42.24 -0.81
C PRO A 768 37.99 43.32 0.19
N CYS A 769 36.96 43.13 1.04
CA CYS A 769 36.65 44.10 2.11
C CYS A 769 37.78 44.18 3.14
N GLY A 770 38.40 43.03 3.53
CA GLY A 770 39.53 43.00 4.43
C GLY A 770 40.74 43.77 3.87
N ILE A 771 41.01 43.71 2.56
CA ILE A 771 42.09 44.44 1.88
C ILE A 771 41.78 45.93 1.89
N LEU A 772 40.53 46.36 1.57
CA LEU A 772 40.13 47.77 1.61
C LEU A 772 40.22 48.34 3.03
N ALA A 773 39.78 47.60 4.02
CA ALA A 773 39.91 47.98 5.45
C ALA A 773 41.37 48.16 5.87
N GLY A 774 42.25 47.27 5.46
CA GLY A 774 43.68 47.35 5.74
C GLY A 774 44.40 48.51 5.07
N ARG A 775 43.82 49.00 3.95
CA ARG A 775 44.34 50.23 3.26
C ARG A 775 43.78 51.53 3.79
N GLY A 776 42.78 51.47 4.69
CA GLY A 776 42.08 52.67 5.16
C GLY A 776 41.14 53.30 4.14
N GLU A 777 40.82 52.57 3.04
CA GLU A 777 39.99 53.01 1.93
C GLU A 777 38.49 52.66 2.12
N LEU A 778 38.06 52.32 3.34
CA LEU A 778 36.65 52.06 3.62
C LEU A 778 35.86 53.38 3.60
N SER A 779 35.25 53.66 2.48
CA SER A 779 34.37 54.82 2.30
C SER A 779 32.97 54.52 2.83
N TRP A 780 32.29 55.50 3.43
CA TRP A 780 30.86 55.45 3.76
C TRP A 780 29.97 55.60 2.55
N ASN A 781 30.55 55.94 1.39
CA ASN A 781 29.85 56.14 0.13
C ASN A 781 29.74 54.80 -0.63
N LEU A 782 28.56 54.34 -0.86
CA LEU A 782 28.29 53.01 -1.49
C LEU A 782 28.95 52.91 -2.88
N SER A 783 28.96 54.02 -3.66
CA SER A 783 29.56 54.07 -5.00
C SER A 783 31.06 53.82 -4.97
N ASP A 784 31.81 54.52 -4.07
CA ASP A 784 33.25 54.43 -3.96
C ASP A 784 33.64 53.02 -3.42
N TRP A 785 32.85 52.47 -2.50
CA TRP A 785 33.03 51.14 -1.97
C TRP A 785 32.88 50.05 -3.03
N VAL A 786 31.81 50.12 -3.88
CA VAL A 786 31.57 49.19 -5.00
C VAL A 786 32.68 49.30 -6.04
N GLU A 787 33.18 50.54 -6.34
CA GLU A 787 34.26 50.77 -7.29
C GLU A 787 35.59 50.19 -6.78
N GLY A 788 35.92 50.33 -5.53
CA GLY A 788 37.09 49.71 -4.90
C GLY A 788 37.02 48.18 -4.89
N LEU A 789 35.84 47.61 -4.64
CA LEU A 789 35.62 46.17 -4.73
C LEU A 789 35.80 45.65 -6.17
N ARG A 790 35.27 46.41 -7.17
CA ARG A 790 35.40 46.08 -8.60
C ARG A 790 36.86 46.07 -9.04
N GLU A 791 37.63 47.04 -8.63
CA GLU A 791 39.06 47.09 -8.91
C GLU A 791 39.80 45.91 -8.31
N LEU A 792 39.56 45.57 -7.08
CA LEU A 792 40.20 44.43 -6.42
C LEU A 792 39.81 43.09 -7.07
N LEU A 793 38.52 42.92 -7.39
CA LEU A 793 37.99 41.71 -8.01
C LEU A 793 38.38 41.57 -9.50
N SER A 794 38.92 42.66 -10.14
CA SER A 794 39.54 42.56 -11.48
C SER A 794 40.89 41.84 -11.47
N ARG A 795 41.53 41.74 -10.29
CA ARG A 795 42.79 41.02 -10.12
C ARG A 795 42.54 39.52 -10.00
N GLU A 796 43.02 38.74 -10.96
CA GLU A 796 42.74 37.29 -11.10
C GLU A 796 42.99 36.49 -9.79
N LYS A 797 44.12 36.77 -9.11
CA LYS A 797 44.45 36.06 -7.84
C LYS A 797 43.48 36.35 -6.72
N ILE A 798 42.99 37.59 -6.60
CA ILE A 798 42.00 37.97 -5.57
C ILE A 798 40.66 37.39 -5.91
N LEU A 799 40.23 37.46 -7.18
CA LEU A 799 39.00 36.91 -7.67
C LEU A 799 38.94 35.39 -7.43
N ALA A 800 39.96 34.63 -7.85
CA ALA A 800 40.00 33.19 -7.68
C ALA A 800 39.91 32.77 -6.20
N ARG A 801 40.58 33.55 -5.30
CA ARG A 801 40.51 33.27 -3.87
C ARG A 801 39.15 33.63 -3.24
N SER A 802 38.54 34.76 -3.63
CA SER A 802 37.17 35.14 -3.25
C SER A 802 36.15 34.13 -3.74
N GLN A 803 36.30 33.65 -4.98
CA GLN A 803 35.46 32.58 -5.53
C GLN A 803 35.61 31.28 -4.75
N THR A 804 36.85 30.92 -4.32
CA THR A 804 37.10 29.76 -3.50
C THR A 804 36.41 29.86 -2.14
N TYR A 805 36.42 31.06 -1.53
CA TYR A 805 35.71 31.31 -0.26
C TYR A 805 34.20 31.12 -0.41
N ALA A 806 33.58 31.78 -1.43
CA ALA A 806 32.15 31.63 -1.70
C ALA A 806 31.76 30.18 -1.99
N PHE A 807 32.54 29.49 -2.81
CA PHE A 807 32.34 28.07 -3.17
C PHE A 807 32.40 27.14 -1.96
N THR A 808 33.46 27.32 -1.12
CA THR A 808 33.64 26.49 0.09
C THR A 808 32.49 26.73 1.09
N VAL A 809 32.14 27.99 1.33
CA VAL A 809 31.09 28.34 2.30
C VAL A 809 29.73 27.88 1.83
N LEU A 810 29.37 28.06 0.53
CA LEU A 810 28.11 27.60 -0.01
C LEU A 810 28.00 26.08 0.02
N GLY A 811 29.04 25.34 -0.40
CA GLY A 811 29.03 23.88 -0.33
C GLY A 811 28.92 23.36 1.11
N MET A 812 29.57 24.01 2.07
CA MET A 812 29.43 23.66 3.48
C MET A 812 28.08 24.05 4.07
N CYS A 813 27.49 25.20 3.66
CA CYS A 813 26.14 25.59 4.07
C CYS A 813 25.11 24.51 3.78
N GLN A 814 25.21 23.81 2.65
CA GLN A 814 24.28 22.76 2.27
C GLN A 814 24.34 21.59 3.26
N LEU A 815 25.52 21.19 3.70
CA LEU A 815 25.69 20.11 4.67
C LEU A 815 25.07 20.46 6.04
N TYR A 816 25.31 21.67 6.53
CA TYR A 816 24.73 22.15 7.78
C TYR A 816 23.20 22.34 7.69
N HIS A 817 22.73 22.92 6.57
CA HIS A 817 21.31 23.11 6.31
C HIS A 817 20.55 21.79 6.25
N ALA A 818 21.10 20.77 5.61
CA ALA A 818 20.51 19.44 5.55
C ALA A 818 20.32 18.79 6.95
N VAL A 819 21.27 19.00 7.87
CA VAL A 819 21.14 18.50 9.24
C VAL A 819 19.95 19.15 9.95
N GLY A 820 19.74 20.46 9.81
CA GLY A 820 18.57 21.16 10.36
C GLY A 820 17.25 20.72 9.73
N MET A 821 17.25 20.40 8.41
CA MET A 821 16.06 19.98 7.69
C MET A 821 15.56 18.58 8.03
N ARG A 822 16.28 17.77 8.80
CA ARG A 822 15.82 16.45 9.26
C ARG A 822 14.50 16.52 10.04
N ASP A 823 14.34 17.53 10.89
CA ASP A 823 13.07 17.79 11.58
C ASP A 823 12.90 19.30 11.81
N MET A 824 11.96 19.89 11.05
CA MET A 824 11.71 21.35 11.10
C MET A 824 11.04 21.82 12.40
N GLN A 825 10.70 20.91 13.32
CA GLN A 825 10.01 21.21 14.58
C GLN A 825 10.86 20.92 15.82
N LYS A 826 11.92 20.12 15.67
CA LYS A 826 12.81 19.73 16.78
C LYS A 826 14.14 20.45 16.71
N SER A 827 14.67 20.80 17.87
CA SER A 827 16.05 21.30 17.98
C SER A 827 17.05 20.24 17.49
N VAL A 828 18.09 20.68 16.77
CA VAL A 828 19.18 19.81 16.29
C VAL A 828 19.83 19.04 17.43
N PHE A 829 19.97 19.68 18.61
CA PHE A 829 20.55 19.06 19.81
C PHE A 829 19.66 17.94 20.41
N ALA A 830 18.35 17.95 20.09
CA ALA A 830 17.43 16.87 20.48
C ALA A 830 17.40 15.71 19.48
N MET A 831 17.96 15.89 18.28
CA MET A 831 18.05 14.86 17.25
C MET A 831 19.28 13.99 17.48
N ARG A 832 19.10 12.65 17.47
CA ARG A 832 20.24 11.73 17.56
C ARG A 832 20.88 11.60 16.17
N PRO A 833 22.20 11.86 16.02
CA PRO A 833 22.89 11.74 14.74
C PRO A 833 22.77 10.33 14.13
N TRP A 834 22.83 9.30 14.97
CA TRP A 834 22.79 7.90 14.56
C TRP A 834 21.42 7.38 14.13
N ASP A 835 20.35 8.16 14.30
CA ASP A 835 19.02 7.79 13.77
C ASP A 835 19.00 7.82 12.22
N ASN A 836 19.90 8.61 11.62
CA ASN A 836 20.13 8.63 10.17
C ASN A 836 21.64 8.51 9.85
N PRO A 837 22.20 7.30 9.82
CA PRO A 837 23.63 7.11 9.54
C PRO A 837 24.01 7.54 8.13
N LEU A 838 23.05 7.54 7.17
CA LEU A 838 23.30 8.02 5.81
C LEU A 838 23.49 9.53 5.78
N MET A 839 22.84 10.30 6.64
CA MET A 839 23.07 11.74 6.78
C MET A 839 24.49 12.02 7.29
N VAL A 840 24.91 11.29 8.32
CA VAL A 840 26.28 11.43 8.85
C VAL A 840 27.31 11.09 7.77
N LEU A 841 27.09 9.99 7.04
CA LEU A 841 27.99 9.59 5.96
C LEU A 841 28.01 10.62 4.82
N ALA A 842 26.84 11.17 4.42
CA ALA A 842 26.72 12.20 3.40
C ALA A 842 27.47 13.48 3.81
N CYS A 843 27.36 13.91 5.07
CA CYS A 843 28.09 15.06 5.58
C CYS A 843 29.62 14.82 5.61
N VAL A 844 30.06 13.65 6.03
CA VAL A 844 31.49 13.30 6.08
C VAL A 844 32.08 13.23 4.65
N ILE A 845 31.39 12.59 3.72
CA ILE A 845 31.84 12.50 2.32
C ILE A 845 31.82 13.90 1.67
N GLY A 846 30.73 14.67 1.86
CA GLY A 846 30.62 16.02 1.31
C GLY A 846 31.76 16.93 1.84
N PHE A 847 32.02 16.90 3.15
CA PHE A 847 33.15 17.63 3.74
C PHE A 847 34.50 17.19 3.16
N ALA A 848 34.77 15.90 3.10
CA ALA A 848 36.03 15.35 2.58
C ALA A 848 36.26 15.71 1.10
N LEU A 849 35.21 15.67 0.29
CA LEU A 849 35.27 16.03 -1.11
C LEU A 849 35.43 17.55 -1.30
N GLN A 850 34.77 18.38 -0.49
CA GLN A 850 34.95 19.82 -0.50
C GLN A 850 36.36 20.23 -0.08
N PHE A 851 36.91 19.53 0.91
CA PHE A 851 38.32 19.70 1.32
C PHE A 851 39.28 19.31 0.20
N ALA A 852 39.03 18.19 -0.48
CA ALA A 852 39.89 17.73 -1.57
C ALA A 852 40.01 18.73 -2.72
N VAL A 853 38.91 19.42 -3.10
CA VAL A 853 38.89 20.40 -4.22
C VAL A 853 39.71 21.65 -3.91
N THR A 854 39.95 21.95 -2.62
CA THR A 854 40.73 23.11 -2.20
C THR A 854 42.17 22.75 -1.80
N GLU A 855 42.50 21.48 -1.60
CA GLU A 855 43.80 21.04 -1.09
C GLU A 855 44.58 20.13 -2.07
N VAL A 856 43.91 19.41 -2.97
CA VAL A 856 44.58 18.52 -3.94
C VAL A 856 44.99 19.32 -5.18
N PRO A 857 46.30 19.44 -5.50
CA PRO A 857 46.82 20.29 -6.60
C PRO A 857 46.17 20.05 -7.95
N PHE A 858 45.87 18.79 -8.31
CA PHE A 858 45.17 18.44 -9.54
C PHE A 858 43.76 19.04 -9.59
N LEU A 859 43.00 18.93 -8.48
CA LEU A 859 41.64 19.44 -8.38
C LEU A 859 41.62 20.97 -8.29
N ILE A 860 42.60 21.57 -7.62
CA ILE A 860 42.76 23.04 -7.59
C ILE A 860 42.90 23.58 -9.00
N GLY A 861 43.77 22.94 -9.83
CA GLY A 861 43.96 23.33 -11.22
C GLY A 861 42.70 23.13 -12.07
N ALA A 862 41.98 22.04 -11.85
CA ALA A 862 40.78 21.71 -12.59
C ALA A 862 39.63 22.66 -12.26
N PHE A 863 39.34 22.94 -10.99
CA PHE A 863 38.23 23.80 -10.54
C PHE A 863 38.61 25.29 -10.48
N GLY A 864 39.90 25.63 -10.68
CA GLY A 864 40.40 27.00 -10.54
C GLY A 864 40.22 27.57 -9.14
N THR A 865 40.29 26.72 -8.13
CA THR A 865 40.27 27.08 -6.70
C THR A 865 41.63 27.54 -6.23
N SER A 866 41.75 28.01 -5.01
CA SER A 866 43.00 28.40 -4.35
C SER A 866 43.19 27.57 -3.09
N HIS A 867 44.44 27.23 -2.77
CA HIS A 867 44.76 26.59 -1.48
C HIS A 867 44.36 27.46 -0.29
N LEU A 868 43.72 26.85 0.70
CA LEU A 868 43.26 27.51 1.92
C LEU A 868 44.18 27.16 3.12
N SER A 869 44.56 28.16 3.90
CA SER A 869 45.26 27.92 5.15
C SER A 869 44.31 27.35 6.21
N GLY A 870 44.86 26.67 7.24
CA GLY A 870 44.06 26.12 8.34
C GLY A 870 43.24 27.19 9.08
N GLN A 871 43.73 28.43 9.16
CA GLN A 871 42.99 29.54 9.77
C GLN A 871 41.81 29.99 8.90
N GLU A 872 41.98 30.02 7.59
CA GLU A 872 40.89 30.30 6.64
C GLU A 872 39.83 29.22 6.66
N TRP A 873 40.22 27.94 6.69
CA TRP A 873 39.30 26.83 6.84
C TRP A 873 38.48 26.96 8.13
N LEU A 874 39.06 27.35 9.24
CA LEU A 874 38.36 27.56 10.52
C LEU A 874 37.36 28.70 10.41
N LEU A 875 37.76 29.85 9.85
CA LEU A 875 36.90 31.02 9.65
C LEU A 875 35.73 30.69 8.70
N LEU A 876 36.03 30.04 7.57
CA LEU A 876 35.03 29.70 6.57
C LEU A 876 34.05 28.62 7.03
N ASN A 877 34.37 27.80 8.06
CA ASN A 877 33.45 26.86 8.68
C ASN A 877 32.49 27.49 9.71
N VAL A 878 32.79 28.69 10.20
CA VAL A 878 31.87 29.41 11.10
C VAL A 878 30.65 29.94 10.36
N LEU A 879 30.82 30.50 9.16
CA LEU A 879 29.75 31.07 8.36
C LEU A 879 28.65 30.00 7.97
N PRO A 880 28.99 28.79 7.53
CA PRO A 880 28.02 27.74 7.22
C PRO A 880 27.17 27.27 8.42
N ALA A 881 27.58 27.57 9.68
CA ALA A 881 26.81 27.21 10.84
C ALA A 881 25.55 28.09 11.07
N PHE A 882 25.47 29.25 10.42
CA PHE A 882 24.32 30.16 10.55
C PHE A 882 22.96 29.55 10.17
N PRO A 883 22.81 28.70 9.14
CA PRO A 883 21.56 28.00 8.87
C PRO A 883 21.09 27.12 10.04
N LEU A 884 22.01 26.48 10.79
CA LEU A 884 21.65 25.74 12.01
C LEU A 884 21.21 26.67 13.13
N LEU A 885 21.87 27.79 13.32
CA LEU A 885 21.46 28.80 14.31
C LEU A 885 20.08 29.39 13.97
N ALA A 886 19.83 29.66 12.69
CA ALA A 886 18.51 30.09 12.22
C ALA A 886 17.44 29.01 12.46
N HIS A 887 17.77 27.74 12.26
CA HIS A 887 16.90 26.62 12.59
C HIS A 887 16.52 26.61 14.06
N GLU A 888 17.51 26.70 14.97
CA GLU A 888 17.26 26.76 16.42
C GLU A 888 16.37 27.96 16.80
N LEU A 889 16.64 29.10 16.23
CA LEU A 889 15.81 30.30 16.46
C LEU A 889 14.35 30.10 16.00
N VAL A 890 14.14 29.54 14.81
CA VAL A 890 12.80 29.23 14.30
C VAL A 890 12.08 28.22 15.19
N VAL A 891 12.78 27.19 15.69
CA VAL A 891 12.22 26.21 16.61
C VAL A 891 11.87 26.83 17.96
N MET A 892 12.71 27.74 18.47
CA MET A 892 12.44 28.48 19.70
C MET A 892 11.23 29.41 19.59
N LEU A 893 11.07 30.12 18.47
CA LEU A 893 9.95 31.04 18.23
C LEU A 893 8.60 30.33 18.01
N ARG A 894 8.62 29.04 17.65
CA ARG A 894 7.41 28.21 17.48
C ARG A 894 6.94 27.54 18.77
N LYS A 895 7.80 27.40 19.76
CA LYS A 895 7.44 26.94 21.13
C LYS A 895 6.84 28.06 21.94
#